data_b28146855ecc462c6707ba41287eb33a
#
_entry.id   b28146855ecc462c6707ba41287eb33a
#
_cell.length_a   1.000
_cell.length_b   1.000
_cell.length_c   1.000
_cell.angle_alpha   90.00
_cell.angle_beta   90.00
_cell.angle_gamma   90.00
#
_symmetry.space_group_name_H-M   'P 1'
#
loop_
_entity.id
_entity.type
_entity.pdbx_description
1 polymer ?
#
loop_
_entity_poly.entity_id
_entity_poly.type
_entity_poly.pdbx_seq_one_letter_code
_entity_poly.pdbx_strand_id
1 'polypeptide(L)'
;MKMKYILPMMMLAAMPLAADAQNKSGLVLSNLDKTAKPADDFYQFATGGWQKNNPLPAAYSRYGSFDQLAENNNKRINSILDELKKKTYKAGTIEQKLSDFYKLSLDIDRRNKEGIAPVKPLLDEIAAAKNKAELQKLQVKYAMQGLGVGFGTGFGADEKNVTMNIYNVMQGGLTLGSKDYYLNNDAATVAIREAFKTYVAKMFQLYGFSAADAAKKAQKVFLHETSLATISKSRTELRDPQANYNKMSLKQFKENYPNIPLEALANGEGIKSEYIQEMIVGQPAFMAGYDKITAAEDAETLKALMEWSVIGSSSAYLTDEIREANFDFFGKTMSGRKEDHPLWKRATSQVDAQMGEALGRIYCKKFFPESSKKMMETLVKNLQVSLGQRIDAQKWMSAETKAAAHNKLDKFYVKIGYPNQWTDYSKLTIDPSKSFYENVMACRQFRNNKEIAEKAGKPVNRDEWYMTPQTVNAYYNPTTNEICFPAGILQYPFFDAKADEAFNYGAIGVVIGHEMTHGFDDQGRQYDASGNLKDWWTAADAEGFNKRADMYADFFSNIKVLPDLNANGRFTLGENLADHGGLMVSFNAFKNATAKKPLKNKDGFTADQRFFLAYAGVWGQNITEKEIRNRVKNDPHALGKWRVDGALPHIDAWYEAFGVKQGDKMFIPKNERLELW
;
A
#
# COMPACT_ATOMS: atom_id res chain seq x y z
N MET A 1 -33.64 41.36 -34.12
CA MET A 1 -32.74 40.32 -34.62
C MET A 1 -32.32 39.46 -33.42
N LYS A 2 -32.99 38.34 -33.16
CA LYS A 2 -32.73 37.44 -32.00
C LYS A 2 -31.77 36.36 -32.45
N MET A 3 -30.54 36.38 -31.98
CA MET A 3 -29.54 35.35 -32.21
C MET A 3 -29.84 34.20 -31.23
N LYS A 4 -30.23 33.05 -31.77
CA LYS A 4 -30.39 31.78 -31.05
C LYS A 4 -29.00 31.14 -30.88
N TYR A 5 -28.52 31.03 -29.65
CA TYR A 5 -27.37 30.18 -29.34
C TYR A 5 -27.85 28.72 -29.37
N ILE A 6 -27.32 27.96 -30.33
CA ILE A 6 -27.44 26.51 -30.38
C ILE A 6 -26.30 25.95 -29.54
N LEU A 7 -26.59 25.43 -28.35
CA LEU A 7 -25.68 24.58 -27.61
C LEU A 7 -25.45 23.27 -28.39
N PRO A 8 -24.24 22.82 -28.62
CA PRO A 8 -24.01 21.48 -29.06
C PRO A 8 -24.30 20.53 -27.90
N MET A 9 -25.36 19.77 -28.04
CA MET A 9 -25.71 18.61 -27.24
C MET A 9 -24.57 17.57 -27.46
N MET A 10 -23.56 17.52 -26.57
CA MET A 10 -22.65 16.39 -26.52
C MET A 10 -23.47 15.14 -26.20
N MET A 11 -23.72 14.35 -27.23
CA MET A 11 -24.08 12.95 -27.06
C MET A 11 -22.95 12.30 -26.26
N LEU A 12 -23.19 12.05 -24.97
CA LEU A 12 -22.49 10.98 -24.28
C LEU A 12 -22.82 9.71 -25.06
N ALA A 13 -21.89 9.30 -25.91
CA ALA A 13 -21.88 7.94 -26.42
C ALA A 13 -21.78 7.07 -25.17
N ALA A 14 -22.91 6.52 -24.73
CA ALA A 14 -22.92 5.35 -23.89
C ALA A 14 -22.12 4.33 -24.68
N MET A 15 -20.82 4.17 -24.31
CA MET A 15 -20.11 2.98 -24.72
C MET A 15 -20.98 1.84 -24.23
N PRO A 16 -21.43 0.94 -25.12
CA PRO A 16 -22.05 -0.27 -24.66
C PRO A 16 -21.03 -0.87 -23.68
N LEU A 17 -21.42 -1.12 -22.44
CA LEU A 17 -20.87 -2.20 -21.68
C LEU A 17 -21.00 -3.39 -22.62
N ALA A 18 -19.93 -3.68 -23.36
CA ALA A 18 -19.81 -4.92 -24.06
C ALA A 18 -19.95 -5.98 -22.95
N ALA A 19 -21.16 -6.50 -22.84
CA ALA A 19 -21.35 -7.83 -22.33
C ALA A 19 -20.67 -8.71 -23.37
N ASP A 20 -19.32 -8.72 -23.32
CA ASP A 20 -18.54 -9.70 -24.05
C ASP A 20 -19.13 -11.04 -23.66
N ALA A 21 -19.57 -11.76 -24.66
CA ALA A 21 -20.06 -13.12 -24.51
C ALA A 21 -19.01 -13.83 -23.63
N GLN A 22 -19.41 -14.17 -22.39
CA GLN A 22 -18.52 -14.68 -21.37
C GLN A 22 -17.68 -15.79 -21.98
N ASN A 23 -16.39 -15.53 -22.14
CA ASN A 23 -15.47 -16.50 -22.64
C ASN A 23 -15.51 -17.68 -21.67
N LYS A 24 -15.83 -18.89 -22.14
CA LYS A 24 -16.03 -20.09 -21.30
C LYS A 24 -14.78 -20.43 -20.46
N SER A 25 -13.62 -19.85 -20.78
CA SER A 25 -12.36 -20.00 -20.06
C SER A 25 -12.08 -18.89 -19.05
N GLY A 26 -12.82 -17.75 -19.11
CA GLY A 26 -12.49 -16.54 -18.35
C GLY A 26 -11.45 -15.64 -19.03
N LEU A 27 -10.75 -16.13 -20.07
CA LEU A 27 -9.75 -15.34 -20.80
C LEU A 27 -10.41 -14.39 -21.83
N VAL A 28 -9.83 -13.22 -21.99
CA VAL A 28 -10.16 -12.26 -23.05
C VAL A 28 -9.07 -12.35 -24.13
N LEU A 29 -9.36 -13.03 -25.23
CA LEU A 29 -8.36 -13.33 -26.28
C LEU A 29 -7.79 -12.10 -26.99
N SER A 30 -8.54 -10.99 -27.01
CA SER A 30 -8.05 -9.71 -27.54
C SER A 30 -6.97 -9.05 -26.68
N ASN A 31 -6.74 -9.55 -25.45
CA ASN A 31 -5.66 -9.10 -24.59
C ASN A 31 -4.30 -9.66 -25.00
N LEU A 32 -4.30 -10.72 -25.81
CA LEU A 32 -3.06 -11.37 -26.28
C LEU A 32 -2.44 -10.60 -27.44
N ASP A 33 -1.11 -10.56 -27.46
CA ASP A 33 -0.32 -10.20 -28.65
C ASP A 33 0.27 -11.46 -29.28
N LYS A 34 -0.42 -12.01 -30.27
CA LYS A 34 0.00 -13.24 -30.98
C LYS A 34 1.24 -13.05 -31.85
N THR A 35 1.77 -11.83 -32.00
CA THR A 35 3.03 -11.57 -32.72
C THR A 35 4.26 -11.78 -31.84
N ALA A 36 4.09 -11.69 -30.50
CA ALA A 36 5.13 -11.99 -29.54
C ALA A 36 5.26 -13.51 -29.34
N LYS A 37 6.50 -14.00 -29.22
CA LYS A 37 6.77 -15.39 -28.90
C LYS A 37 6.72 -15.61 -27.38
N PRO A 38 5.87 -16.54 -26.87
CA PRO A 38 5.71 -16.74 -25.43
C PRO A 38 7.02 -17.04 -24.68
N ALA A 39 7.95 -17.75 -25.34
CA ALA A 39 9.24 -18.11 -24.77
C ALA A 39 10.29 -16.98 -24.77
N ASP A 40 10.00 -15.86 -25.43
CA ASP A 40 10.92 -14.71 -25.55
C ASP A 40 10.46 -13.49 -24.73
N ASP A 41 9.15 -13.26 -24.59
CA ASP A 41 8.51 -12.22 -23.77
C ASP A 41 7.06 -12.64 -23.48
N PHE A 42 6.89 -13.36 -22.38
CA PHE A 42 5.57 -13.91 -22.03
C PHE A 42 4.60 -12.80 -21.61
N TYR A 43 5.10 -11.78 -20.93
CA TYR A 43 4.27 -10.64 -20.55
C TYR A 43 3.70 -9.93 -21.79
N GLN A 44 4.53 -9.67 -22.81
CA GLN A 44 4.03 -9.08 -24.05
C GLN A 44 3.04 -9.99 -24.77
N PHE A 45 3.33 -11.31 -24.84
CA PHE A 45 2.40 -12.27 -25.43
C PHE A 45 1.03 -12.27 -24.75
N ALA A 46 1.03 -12.32 -23.42
CA ALA A 46 -0.21 -12.44 -22.64
C ALA A 46 -0.99 -11.14 -22.49
N THR A 47 -0.32 -9.98 -22.53
CA THR A 47 -0.93 -8.69 -22.16
C THR A 47 -0.77 -7.58 -23.21
N GLY A 48 -0.03 -7.81 -24.29
CA GLY A 48 0.27 -6.76 -25.29
C GLY A 48 -0.98 -6.21 -25.98
N GLY A 49 -1.96 -7.06 -26.26
CA GLY A 49 -3.26 -6.62 -26.78
C GLY A 49 -4.02 -5.78 -25.75
N TRP A 50 -3.99 -6.17 -24.47
CA TRP A 50 -4.58 -5.38 -23.40
C TRP A 50 -3.92 -4.00 -23.28
N GLN A 51 -2.58 -3.94 -23.27
CA GLN A 51 -1.82 -2.69 -23.18
C GLN A 51 -2.14 -1.73 -24.35
N LYS A 52 -2.25 -2.27 -25.57
CA LYS A 52 -2.61 -1.51 -26.77
C LYS A 52 -4.04 -0.95 -26.69
N ASN A 53 -5.00 -1.76 -26.19
CA ASN A 53 -6.41 -1.40 -26.12
C ASN A 53 -6.75 -0.52 -24.90
N ASN A 54 -5.85 -0.44 -23.91
CA ASN A 54 -6.03 0.35 -22.70
C ASN A 54 -4.84 1.32 -22.52
N PRO A 55 -4.70 2.35 -23.38
CA PRO A 55 -3.66 3.34 -23.22
C PRO A 55 -3.73 3.99 -21.85
N LEU A 56 -2.57 4.41 -21.33
CA LEU A 56 -2.48 5.04 -20.01
C LEU A 56 -3.34 6.30 -19.95
N PRO A 57 -4.40 6.33 -19.11
CA PRO A 57 -5.23 7.52 -18.99
C PRO A 57 -4.45 8.68 -18.37
N ALA A 58 -4.74 9.92 -18.75
CA ALA A 58 -4.01 11.12 -18.33
C ALA A 58 -3.94 11.30 -16.81
N ALA A 59 -4.96 10.83 -16.08
CA ALA A 59 -5.03 10.91 -14.63
C ALA A 59 -4.24 9.82 -13.89
N TYR A 60 -3.51 8.96 -14.58
CA TYR A 60 -2.76 7.85 -14.01
C TYR A 60 -1.28 7.90 -14.37
N SER A 61 -0.42 7.52 -13.42
CA SER A 61 1.00 7.23 -13.66
C SER A 61 1.22 5.76 -14.05
N ARG A 62 0.31 4.90 -13.61
CA ARG A 62 0.20 3.48 -13.94
C ARG A 62 -1.27 3.14 -14.10
N TYR A 63 -1.60 2.30 -15.07
CA TYR A 63 -2.95 1.77 -15.25
C TYR A 63 -2.89 0.32 -15.69
N GLY A 64 -3.48 -0.55 -14.90
CA GLY A 64 -3.46 -2.00 -15.09
C GLY A 64 -4.75 -2.67 -14.61
N SER A 65 -4.73 -3.99 -14.54
CA SER A 65 -5.88 -4.81 -14.11
C SER A 65 -6.36 -4.44 -12.70
N PHE A 66 -5.45 -4.17 -11.77
CA PHE A 66 -5.76 -3.68 -10.42
C PHE A 66 -6.46 -2.32 -10.47
N ASP A 67 -5.93 -1.39 -11.27
CA ASP A 67 -6.48 -0.03 -11.39
C ASP A 67 -7.85 -0.06 -12.07
N GLN A 68 -8.05 -0.94 -13.05
CA GLN A 68 -9.36 -1.13 -13.71
C GLN A 68 -10.42 -1.66 -12.73
N LEU A 69 -10.07 -2.62 -11.89
CA LEU A 69 -10.99 -3.11 -10.86
C LEU A 69 -11.25 -2.05 -9.79
N ALA A 70 -10.21 -1.32 -9.34
CA ALA A 70 -10.36 -0.21 -8.41
C ALA A 70 -11.28 0.89 -8.96
N GLU A 71 -11.18 1.21 -10.27
CA GLU A 71 -12.11 2.13 -10.94
C GLU A 71 -13.56 1.64 -10.88
N ASN A 72 -13.79 0.36 -11.12
CA ASN A 72 -15.13 -0.21 -11.03
C ASN A 72 -15.67 -0.14 -9.60
N ASN A 73 -14.83 -0.41 -8.60
CA ASN A 73 -15.20 -0.28 -7.19
C ASN A 73 -15.48 1.19 -6.82
N ASN A 74 -14.65 2.13 -7.27
CA ASN A 74 -14.87 3.56 -7.06
C ASN A 74 -16.21 4.04 -7.64
N LYS A 75 -16.59 3.57 -8.84
CA LYS A 75 -17.91 3.88 -9.43
C LYS A 75 -19.04 3.32 -8.58
N ARG A 76 -18.93 2.10 -8.05
CA ARG A 76 -19.91 1.49 -7.15
C ARG A 76 -20.03 2.27 -5.84
N ILE A 77 -18.92 2.63 -5.25
CA ILE A 77 -18.86 3.44 -4.03
C ILE A 77 -19.48 4.82 -4.29
N ASN A 78 -19.12 5.47 -5.40
CA ASN A 78 -19.72 6.73 -5.80
C ASN A 78 -21.24 6.62 -5.95
N SER A 79 -21.75 5.53 -6.53
CA SER A 79 -23.19 5.32 -6.65
C SER A 79 -23.89 5.23 -5.29
N ILE A 80 -23.25 4.61 -4.29
CA ILE A 80 -23.76 4.59 -2.90
C ILE A 80 -23.81 6.02 -2.35
N LEU A 81 -22.73 6.78 -2.48
CA LEU A 81 -22.64 8.14 -1.96
C LEU A 81 -23.61 9.10 -2.65
N ASP A 82 -23.81 8.96 -3.96
CA ASP A 82 -24.79 9.73 -4.71
C ASP A 82 -26.25 9.41 -4.32
N GLU A 83 -26.56 8.17 -3.95
CA GLU A 83 -27.86 7.81 -3.39
C GLU A 83 -28.04 8.42 -2.00
N LEU A 84 -27.01 8.35 -1.14
CA LEU A 84 -27.05 8.93 0.20
C LEU A 84 -27.20 10.45 0.16
N LYS A 85 -26.48 11.13 -0.72
CA LYS A 85 -26.52 12.59 -0.87
C LYS A 85 -27.93 13.16 -1.17
N LYS A 86 -28.80 12.35 -1.81
CA LYS A 86 -30.15 12.79 -2.21
C LYS A 86 -31.17 12.83 -1.08
N LYS A 87 -30.83 12.31 0.10
CA LYS A 87 -31.77 12.16 1.23
C LYS A 87 -31.26 12.92 2.45
N THR A 88 -32.19 13.24 3.33
CA THR A 88 -31.88 13.75 4.68
C THR A 88 -32.01 12.59 5.66
N TYR A 89 -31.07 12.50 6.59
CA TYR A 89 -31.01 11.44 7.59
C TYR A 89 -31.03 12.02 9.00
N LYS A 90 -31.46 11.20 9.95
CA LYS A 90 -31.39 11.56 11.37
C LYS A 90 -29.93 11.80 11.78
N ALA A 91 -29.69 12.89 12.51
CA ALA A 91 -28.37 13.22 13.03
C ALA A 91 -27.76 12.04 13.82
N GLY A 92 -26.47 11.82 13.60
CA GLY A 92 -25.70 10.75 14.25
C GLY A 92 -25.77 9.37 13.59
N THR A 93 -26.61 9.18 12.54
CA THR A 93 -26.62 7.92 11.76
C THR A 93 -25.41 7.85 10.83
N ILE A 94 -25.01 6.63 10.47
CA ILE A 94 -23.92 6.39 9.49
C ILE A 94 -24.21 7.08 8.16
N GLU A 95 -25.45 6.96 7.69
CA GLU A 95 -25.92 7.56 6.45
C GLU A 95 -25.80 9.09 6.46
N GLN A 96 -26.12 9.74 7.60
CA GLN A 96 -25.93 11.20 7.75
C GLN A 96 -24.45 11.55 7.66
N LYS A 97 -23.58 10.86 8.41
CA LYS A 97 -22.14 11.13 8.44
C LYS A 97 -21.51 10.99 7.06
N LEU A 98 -21.80 9.89 6.35
CA LEU A 98 -21.31 9.65 4.99
C LEU A 98 -21.83 10.69 4.01
N SER A 99 -23.13 11.00 4.04
CA SER A 99 -23.77 11.97 3.15
C SER A 99 -23.20 13.38 3.34
N ASP A 100 -23.10 13.85 4.58
CA ASP A 100 -22.68 15.22 4.86
C ASP A 100 -21.18 15.40 4.63
N PHE A 101 -20.36 14.40 4.99
CA PHE A 101 -18.92 14.45 4.67
C PHE A 101 -18.69 14.44 3.16
N TYR A 102 -19.47 13.65 2.40
CA TYR A 102 -19.36 13.63 0.94
C TYR A 102 -19.79 14.97 0.31
N LYS A 103 -20.87 15.59 0.80
CA LYS A 103 -21.29 16.94 0.35
C LYS A 103 -20.20 17.97 0.60
N LEU A 104 -19.61 17.98 1.80
CA LEU A 104 -18.49 18.88 2.15
C LEU A 104 -17.28 18.64 1.24
N SER A 105 -16.97 17.38 0.92
CA SER A 105 -15.84 17.06 0.05
C SER A 105 -16.04 17.46 -1.41
N LEU A 106 -17.29 17.62 -1.87
CA LEU A 106 -17.65 18.13 -3.19
C LEU A 106 -17.72 19.65 -3.27
N ASP A 107 -17.84 20.35 -2.13
CA ASP A 107 -18.06 21.81 -2.07
C ASP A 107 -16.74 22.58 -2.21
N ILE A 108 -16.24 22.61 -3.45
CA ILE A 108 -15.01 23.32 -3.81
C ILE A 108 -15.18 24.85 -3.65
N ASP A 109 -16.35 25.37 -4.01
CA ASP A 109 -16.60 26.82 -3.96
C ASP A 109 -16.49 27.33 -2.52
N ARG A 110 -17.05 26.60 -1.57
CA ARG A 110 -16.91 26.90 -0.15
C ARG A 110 -15.46 26.85 0.31
N ARG A 111 -14.72 25.80 -0.03
CA ARG A 111 -13.29 25.67 0.32
C ARG A 111 -12.45 26.79 -0.27
N ASN A 112 -12.68 27.15 -1.53
CA ASN A 112 -11.99 28.28 -2.16
C ASN A 112 -12.28 29.61 -1.47
N LYS A 113 -13.54 29.80 -1.01
CA LYS A 113 -13.95 30.99 -0.25
C LYS A 113 -13.34 31.02 1.17
N GLU A 114 -13.26 29.89 1.84
CA GLU A 114 -12.66 29.75 3.18
C GLU A 114 -11.14 29.96 3.13
N GLY A 115 -10.49 29.63 2.01
CA GLY A 115 -9.04 29.80 1.84
C GLY A 115 -8.25 28.97 2.88
N ILE A 116 -7.30 29.62 3.53
CA ILE A 116 -6.50 29.05 4.61
C ILE A 116 -7.09 29.33 6.01
N ALA A 117 -8.26 29.98 6.09
CA ALA A 117 -8.88 30.35 7.39
C ALA A 117 -8.98 29.17 8.38
N PRO A 118 -9.28 27.93 7.98
CA PRO A 118 -9.35 26.80 8.91
C PRO A 118 -8.03 26.46 9.64
N VAL A 119 -6.89 26.79 9.06
CA VAL A 119 -5.55 26.51 9.63
C VAL A 119 -4.83 27.76 10.11
N LYS A 120 -5.36 28.95 9.77
CA LYS A 120 -4.74 30.22 10.12
C LYS A 120 -4.51 30.40 11.62
N PRO A 121 -5.45 30.07 12.53
CA PRO A 121 -5.20 30.20 13.96
C PRO A 121 -3.97 29.46 14.45
N LEU A 122 -3.73 28.25 13.92
CA LEU A 122 -2.56 27.47 14.27
C LEU A 122 -1.27 28.08 13.73
N LEU A 123 -1.29 28.58 12.49
CA LEU A 123 -0.14 29.31 11.91
C LEU A 123 0.16 30.60 12.71
N ASP A 124 -0.86 31.33 13.14
CA ASP A 124 -0.71 32.52 13.95
C ASP A 124 -0.09 32.22 15.34
N GLU A 125 -0.49 31.10 15.98
CA GLU A 125 0.13 30.66 17.25
C GLU A 125 1.62 30.28 17.04
N ILE A 126 1.95 29.58 15.96
CA ILE A 126 3.35 29.24 15.63
C ILE A 126 4.14 30.52 15.39
N ALA A 127 3.60 31.46 14.61
CA ALA A 127 4.25 32.74 14.33
C ALA A 127 4.50 33.58 15.60
N ALA A 128 3.57 33.58 16.56
CA ALA A 128 3.64 34.33 17.81
C ALA A 128 4.68 33.76 18.82
N ALA A 129 5.07 32.48 18.69
CA ALA A 129 6.05 31.86 19.58
C ALA A 129 7.40 32.56 19.47
N LYS A 130 7.98 32.95 20.61
CA LYS A 130 9.19 33.78 20.70
C LYS A 130 10.49 32.98 20.76
N ASN A 131 10.43 31.72 21.15
CA ASN A 131 11.59 30.88 21.39
C ASN A 131 11.24 29.39 21.22
N LYS A 132 12.27 28.56 21.21
CA LYS A 132 12.16 27.11 21.05
C LYS A 132 11.27 26.43 22.10
N ALA A 133 11.33 26.89 23.36
CA ALA A 133 10.52 26.32 24.44
C ALA A 133 9.02 26.56 24.25
N GLU A 134 8.62 27.72 23.72
CA GLU A 134 7.23 28.01 23.38
C GLU A 134 6.78 27.15 22.19
N LEU A 135 7.60 26.98 21.16
CA LEU A 135 7.31 26.08 20.04
C LEU A 135 7.16 24.62 20.49
N GLN A 136 8.01 24.15 21.39
CA GLN A 136 7.89 22.78 21.96
C GLN A 136 6.58 22.61 22.75
N LYS A 137 6.10 23.63 23.45
CA LYS A 137 4.77 23.60 24.08
C LYS A 137 3.64 23.48 23.04
N LEU A 138 3.78 24.14 21.88
CA LEU A 138 2.82 24.01 20.79
C LEU A 138 2.90 22.62 20.13
N GLN A 139 4.09 22.02 20.00
CA GLN A 139 4.22 20.63 19.54
C GLN A 139 3.43 19.67 20.44
N VAL A 140 3.53 19.82 21.76
CA VAL A 140 2.74 19.01 22.72
C VAL A 140 1.25 19.32 22.61
N LYS A 141 0.85 20.61 22.57
CA LYS A 141 -0.56 21.00 22.44
C LYS A 141 -1.23 20.41 21.19
N TYR A 142 -0.49 20.32 20.12
CA TYR A 142 -0.93 19.84 18.81
C TYR A 142 -0.26 18.52 18.39
N ALA A 143 0.11 17.68 19.37
CA ALA A 143 0.87 16.45 19.13
C ALA A 143 0.21 15.53 18.10
N MET A 144 -1.12 15.37 18.16
CA MET A 144 -1.90 14.61 17.19
C MET A 144 -1.74 15.09 15.74
N GLN A 145 -1.25 16.33 15.52
CA GLN A 145 -0.95 16.86 14.17
C GLN A 145 0.51 16.66 13.78
N GLY A 146 1.37 16.17 14.67
CA GLY A 146 2.77 15.86 14.40
C GLY A 146 3.62 17.07 14.02
N LEU A 147 3.38 18.26 14.60
CA LEU A 147 4.01 19.52 14.19
C LEU A 147 5.52 19.51 14.36
N GLY A 148 6.26 19.44 13.25
CA GLY A 148 7.73 19.46 13.22
C GLY A 148 8.37 18.20 13.84
N VAL A 149 7.64 17.11 13.99
CA VAL A 149 8.14 15.85 14.51
C VAL A 149 8.64 14.98 13.33
N GLY A 150 9.91 14.56 13.38
CA GLY A 150 10.59 13.82 12.31
C GLY A 150 10.62 12.29 12.50
N PHE A 151 9.77 11.73 13.36
CA PHE A 151 9.65 10.29 13.58
C PHE A 151 8.19 9.85 13.68
N GLY A 152 7.93 8.56 13.52
CA GLY A 152 6.60 7.98 13.66
C GLY A 152 6.40 7.29 14.99
N THR A 153 5.16 7.27 15.47
CA THR A 153 4.75 6.54 16.67
C THR A 153 3.44 5.82 16.44
N GLY A 154 3.13 4.79 17.24
CA GLY A 154 1.87 4.07 17.20
C GLY A 154 1.90 2.79 18.03
N PHE A 155 0.72 2.17 18.20
CA PHE A 155 0.62 0.87 18.85
C PHE A 155 0.61 -0.27 17.82
N GLY A 156 1.35 -1.33 18.10
CA GLY A 156 1.35 -2.57 17.34
C GLY A 156 1.61 -3.76 18.25
N ALA A 157 1.49 -4.97 17.75
CA ALA A 157 1.86 -6.15 18.51
C ALA A 157 3.33 -6.08 18.94
N ASP A 158 3.64 -6.47 20.17
CA ASP A 158 5.02 -6.75 20.60
C ASP A 158 5.47 -8.02 19.88
N GLU A 159 6.35 -7.86 18.88
CA GLU A 159 6.75 -8.95 17.99
C GLU A 159 7.39 -10.15 18.72
N LYS A 160 7.88 -9.98 19.95
CA LYS A 160 8.36 -11.11 20.81
C LYS A 160 7.33 -11.55 21.85
N ASN A 161 6.18 -10.87 21.94
CA ASN A 161 5.02 -11.26 22.75
C ASN A 161 3.73 -10.79 22.06
N VAL A 162 3.38 -11.40 20.93
CA VAL A 162 2.28 -10.97 20.05
C VAL A 162 0.88 -11.05 20.69
N THR A 163 0.77 -11.47 21.94
CA THR A 163 -0.50 -11.41 22.67
C THR A 163 -0.83 -10.01 23.15
N MET A 164 0.13 -9.10 23.22
CA MET A 164 -0.01 -7.74 23.75
C MET A 164 0.43 -6.69 22.72
N ASN A 165 -0.28 -5.57 22.71
CA ASN A 165 0.17 -4.39 22.00
C ASN A 165 1.26 -3.65 22.79
N ILE A 166 2.20 -3.03 22.06
CA ILE A 166 3.27 -2.20 22.62
C ILE A 166 3.39 -0.90 21.81
N TYR A 167 3.88 0.15 22.44
CA TYR A 167 4.17 1.42 21.77
C TYR A 167 5.44 1.30 20.93
N ASN A 168 5.38 1.80 19.71
CA ASN A 168 6.49 1.77 18.74
C ASN A 168 6.95 3.18 18.39
N VAL A 169 8.26 3.36 18.24
CA VAL A 169 8.91 4.59 17.77
C VAL A 169 9.79 4.24 16.57
N MET A 170 9.57 4.89 15.43
CA MET A 170 10.22 4.55 14.16
C MET A 170 10.73 5.80 13.43
N GLN A 171 11.78 5.63 12.62
CA GLN A 171 12.26 6.71 11.74
C GLN A 171 11.15 7.24 10.82
N GLY A 172 11.22 8.56 10.50
CA GLY A 172 10.23 9.22 9.66
C GLY A 172 10.71 10.57 9.15
N GLY A 173 9.77 11.44 8.80
CA GLY A 173 10.01 12.86 8.50
C GLY A 173 10.53 13.19 7.11
N LEU A 174 10.62 12.24 6.18
CA LEU A 174 11.04 12.48 4.80
C LEU A 174 9.83 12.65 3.88
N THR A 175 9.58 13.86 3.40
CA THR A 175 8.47 14.17 2.48
C THR A 175 8.57 13.37 1.17
N LEU A 176 9.77 13.11 0.65
CA LEU A 176 9.98 12.35 -0.60
C LEU A 176 9.99 10.81 -0.39
N GLY A 177 9.81 10.33 0.84
CA GLY A 177 9.63 8.93 1.19
C GLY A 177 10.90 8.09 1.30
N SER A 178 11.93 8.31 0.47
CA SER A 178 13.22 7.61 0.52
C SER A 178 14.37 8.58 0.71
N LYS A 179 15.38 8.19 1.53
CA LYS A 179 16.65 8.92 1.68
C LYS A 179 17.37 9.14 0.35
N ASP A 180 17.16 8.25 -0.64
CA ASP A 180 17.81 8.30 -1.93
C ASP A 180 17.51 9.58 -2.71
N TYR A 181 16.30 10.15 -2.55
CA TYR A 181 15.97 11.42 -3.18
C TYR A 181 16.81 12.59 -2.66
N TYR A 182 17.27 12.53 -1.43
CA TYR A 182 18.08 13.59 -0.81
C TYR A 182 19.57 13.41 -1.04
N LEU A 183 20.05 12.17 -1.16
CA LEU A 183 21.48 11.84 -1.10
C LEU A 183 22.08 11.43 -2.46
N ASN A 184 21.32 10.81 -3.37
CA ASN A 184 21.83 10.36 -4.66
C ASN A 184 22.04 11.53 -5.62
N ASN A 185 23.06 11.43 -6.47
CA ASN A 185 23.47 12.52 -7.36
C ASN A 185 23.27 12.21 -8.88
N ASP A 186 22.43 11.22 -9.20
CA ASP A 186 21.98 11.04 -10.57
C ASP A 186 21.10 12.23 -11.02
N ALA A 187 21.13 12.55 -12.31
CA ALA A 187 20.49 13.75 -12.85
C ALA A 187 18.98 13.80 -12.58
N ALA A 188 18.29 12.65 -12.62
CA ALA A 188 16.85 12.58 -12.35
C ALA A 188 16.54 12.90 -10.88
N THR A 189 17.33 12.37 -9.95
CA THR A 189 17.19 12.64 -8.51
C THR A 189 17.50 14.10 -8.17
N VAL A 190 18.56 14.67 -8.76
CA VAL A 190 18.90 16.09 -8.61
C VAL A 190 17.74 16.99 -9.09
N ALA A 191 17.18 16.69 -10.26
CA ALA A 191 16.04 17.45 -10.79
C ALA A 191 14.81 17.42 -9.85
N ILE A 192 14.52 16.28 -9.23
CA ILE A 192 13.44 16.15 -8.25
C ILE A 192 13.73 17.00 -7.00
N ARG A 193 14.97 17.02 -6.48
CA ARG A 193 15.35 17.86 -5.34
C ARG A 193 15.13 19.35 -5.60
N GLU A 194 15.54 19.83 -6.77
CA GLU A 194 15.33 21.24 -7.14
C GLU A 194 13.84 21.58 -7.29
N ALA A 195 13.07 20.69 -7.92
CA ALA A 195 11.63 20.82 -8.00
C ALA A 195 10.96 20.80 -6.62
N PHE A 196 11.45 19.96 -5.69
CA PHE A 196 10.96 19.89 -4.32
C PHE A 196 11.14 21.23 -3.58
N LYS A 197 12.31 21.84 -3.64
CA LYS A 197 12.55 23.16 -3.02
C LYS A 197 11.60 24.23 -3.60
N THR A 198 11.41 24.22 -4.90
CA THR A 198 10.47 25.13 -5.59
C THR A 198 9.03 24.88 -5.14
N TYR A 199 8.62 23.63 -5.02
CA TYR A 199 7.30 23.23 -4.54
C TYR A 199 7.08 23.70 -3.09
N VAL A 200 8.02 23.44 -2.19
CA VAL A 200 7.91 23.87 -0.78
C VAL A 200 7.78 25.37 -0.67
N ALA A 201 8.59 26.14 -1.41
CA ALA A 201 8.48 27.61 -1.44
C ALA A 201 7.13 28.08 -1.99
N LYS A 202 6.61 27.46 -3.07
CA LYS A 202 5.29 27.78 -3.62
C LYS A 202 4.18 27.51 -2.59
N MET A 203 4.26 26.39 -1.87
CA MET A 203 3.27 26.06 -0.83
C MET A 203 3.28 27.08 0.29
N PHE A 204 4.44 27.50 0.81
CA PHE A 204 4.51 28.58 1.80
C PHE A 204 3.86 29.87 1.29
N GLN A 205 4.09 30.27 0.03
CA GLN A 205 3.45 31.45 -0.55
C GLN A 205 1.92 31.33 -0.57
N LEU A 206 1.38 30.16 -0.93
CA LEU A 206 -0.07 29.91 -0.94
C LEU A 206 -0.68 29.96 0.46
N TYR A 207 0.13 29.78 1.50
CA TYR A 207 -0.28 29.92 2.91
C TYR A 207 -0.02 31.34 3.46
N GLY A 208 0.30 32.29 2.60
CA GLY A 208 0.37 33.71 2.93
C GLY A 208 1.76 34.26 3.31
N PHE A 209 2.81 33.46 3.18
CA PHE A 209 4.19 33.93 3.43
C PHE A 209 4.72 34.72 2.24
N SER A 210 5.56 35.72 2.51
CA SER A 210 6.23 36.47 1.45
C SER A 210 7.15 35.57 0.63
N ALA A 211 7.42 35.92 -0.64
CA ALA A 211 8.31 35.11 -1.49
C ALA A 211 9.71 34.93 -0.87
N ALA A 212 10.24 35.95 -0.20
CA ALA A 212 11.54 35.88 0.45
C ALA A 212 11.54 34.96 1.68
N ASP A 213 10.49 35.01 2.51
CA ASP A 213 10.37 34.12 3.67
C ASP A 213 10.09 32.67 3.25
N ALA A 214 9.22 32.49 2.25
CA ALA A 214 8.93 31.17 1.68
C ALA A 214 10.19 30.47 1.16
N ALA A 215 11.08 31.19 0.45
CA ALA A 215 12.33 30.66 -0.03
C ALA A 215 13.28 30.26 1.12
N LYS A 216 13.39 31.09 2.17
CA LYS A 216 14.19 30.78 3.37
C LYS A 216 13.65 29.54 4.10
N LYS A 217 12.33 29.47 4.31
CA LYS A 217 11.66 28.35 4.98
C LYS A 217 11.82 27.06 4.17
N ALA A 218 11.66 27.11 2.86
CA ALA A 218 11.88 25.96 1.97
C ALA A 218 13.31 25.42 2.06
N GLN A 219 14.30 26.29 2.14
CA GLN A 219 15.69 25.88 2.34
C GLN A 219 15.90 25.22 3.72
N LYS A 220 15.28 25.76 4.79
CA LYS A 220 15.36 25.16 6.14
C LYS A 220 14.72 23.75 6.16
N VAL A 221 13.53 23.59 5.59
CA VAL A 221 12.86 22.30 5.46
C VAL A 221 13.73 21.31 4.70
N PHE A 222 14.28 21.70 3.54
CA PHE A 222 15.12 20.83 2.73
C PHE A 222 16.40 20.40 3.46
N LEU A 223 17.08 21.31 4.15
CA LEU A 223 18.30 21.01 4.92
C LEU A 223 18.01 20.07 6.10
N HIS A 224 16.89 20.30 6.81
CA HIS A 224 16.46 19.42 7.88
C HIS A 224 16.18 18.00 7.38
N GLU A 225 15.35 17.87 6.32
CA GLU A 225 15.05 16.54 5.76
C GLU A 225 16.28 15.86 5.17
N THR A 226 17.25 16.62 4.64
CA THR A 226 18.54 16.06 4.20
C THR A 226 19.33 15.52 5.40
N SER A 227 19.32 16.23 6.55
CA SER A 227 19.94 15.73 7.78
C SER A 227 19.26 14.45 8.27
N LEU A 228 17.92 14.38 8.24
CA LEU A 228 17.18 13.15 8.55
C LEU A 228 17.53 12.01 7.57
N ALA A 229 17.62 12.29 6.27
CA ALA A 229 17.99 11.30 5.26
C ALA A 229 19.37 10.67 5.54
N THR A 230 20.33 11.49 6.03
CA THR A 230 21.68 11.04 6.34
C THR A 230 21.72 10.02 7.49
N ILE A 231 20.83 10.15 8.46
CA ILE A 231 20.76 9.24 9.61
C ILE A 231 19.74 8.09 9.42
N SER A 232 18.94 8.13 8.36
CA SER A 232 17.90 7.13 8.08
C SER A 232 18.50 5.85 7.51
N LYS A 233 17.93 4.70 7.88
CA LYS A 233 18.10 3.45 7.14
C LYS A 233 17.40 3.55 5.78
N SER A 234 17.96 2.87 4.78
CA SER A 234 17.31 2.67 3.48
C SER A 234 16.07 1.78 3.60
N ARG A 235 15.21 1.80 2.57
CA ARG A 235 14.04 0.92 2.49
C ARG A 235 14.43 -0.57 2.57
N THR A 236 15.56 -0.95 1.98
CA THR A 236 16.07 -2.33 2.04
C THR A 236 16.54 -2.70 3.46
N GLU A 237 17.25 -1.82 4.15
CA GLU A 237 17.72 -2.07 5.53
C GLU A 237 16.55 -2.16 6.53
N LEU A 238 15.42 -1.50 6.25
CA LEU A 238 14.21 -1.57 7.08
C LEU A 238 13.48 -2.92 6.98
N ARG A 239 13.87 -3.79 6.06
CA ARG A 239 13.24 -5.11 5.89
C ARG A 239 13.64 -6.13 6.94
N ASP A 240 14.71 -5.89 7.72
CA ASP A 240 15.17 -6.82 8.75
C ASP A 240 14.37 -6.64 10.06
N PRO A 241 13.42 -7.56 10.38
CA PRO A 241 12.60 -7.43 11.57
C PRO A 241 13.41 -7.58 12.86
N GLN A 242 14.47 -8.40 12.88
CA GLN A 242 15.33 -8.55 14.06
C GLN A 242 16.07 -7.25 14.36
N ALA A 243 16.63 -6.59 13.34
CA ALA A 243 17.32 -5.32 13.49
C ALA A 243 16.39 -4.16 13.89
N ASN A 244 15.10 -4.29 13.64
CA ASN A 244 14.08 -3.28 14.01
C ASN A 244 13.45 -3.54 15.40
N TYR A 245 13.71 -4.67 16.04
CA TYR A 245 13.20 -4.97 17.37
C TYR A 245 14.19 -4.56 18.47
N ASN A 246 14.06 -3.36 18.99
CA ASN A 246 14.90 -2.83 20.06
C ASN A 246 14.02 -2.35 21.22
N LYS A 247 13.70 -3.26 22.14
CA LYS A 247 12.85 -2.96 23.30
C LYS A 247 13.63 -2.15 24.34
N MET A 248 13.06 -1.05 24.80
CA MET A 248 13.64 -0.23 25.88
C MET A 248 12.53 0.39 26.76
N SER A 249 12.92 0.78 27.99
CA SER A 249 12.04 1.50 28.90
C SER A 249 11.97 2.98 28.55
N LEU A 250 10.91 3.66 28.97
CA LEU A 250 10.76 5.13 28.87
C LEU A 250 11.93 5.85 29.58
N LYS A 251 12.40 5.29 30.71
CA LYS A 251 13.56 5.83 31.43
C LYS A 251 14.81 5.79 30.53
N GLN A 252 15.13 4.65 29.96
CA GLN A 252 16.26 4.49 29.04
C GLN A 252 16.10 5.40 27.81
N PHE A 253 14.90 5.54 27.27
CA PHE A 253 14.67 6.45 26.14
C PHE A 253 15.03 7.90 26.50
N LYS A 254 14.58 8.40 27.65
CA LYS A 254 14.90 9.76 28.13
C LYS A 254 16.38 9.96 28.42
N GLU A 255 17.06 8.93 28.93
CA GLU A 255 18.50 8.98 29.18
C GLU A 255 19.30 8.99 27.86
N ASN A 256 18.89 8.21 26.88
CA ASN A 256 19.57 8.09 25.60
C ASN A 256 19.28 9.26 24.64
N TYR A 257 18.07 9.85 24.73
CA TYR A 257 17.56 10.87 23.81
C TYR A 257 16.91 12.04 24.57
N PRO A 258 17.69 12.81 25.36
CA PRO A 258 17.15 13.80 26.30
C PRO A 258 16.49 15.00 25.64
N ASN A 259 16.78 15.26 24.35
CA ASN A 259 16.19 16.39 23.62
C ASN A 259 14.87 16.03 22.92
N ILE A 260 14.44 14.76 22.97
CA ILE A 260 13.18 14.30 22.38
C ILE A 260 12.10 14.21 23.48
N PRO A 261 11.10 15.09 23.52
CA PRO A 261 10.09 15.10 24.58
C PRO A 261 8.99 14.05 24.33
N LEU A 262 9.36 12.77 24.11
CA LEU A 262 8.46 11.69 23.71
C LEU A 262 7.24 11.55 24.63
N GLU A 263 7.47 11.52 25.95
CA GLU A 263 6.39 11.37 26.93
C GLU A 263 5.39 12.54 26.88
N ALA A 264 5.90 13.76 26.72
CA ALA A 264 5.03 14.94 26.61
C ALA A 264 4.21 14.91 25.31
N LEU A 265 4.83 14.49 24.20
CA LEU A 265 4.14 14.32 22.91
C LEU A 265 3.03 13.24 23.01
N ALA A 266 3.35 12.07 23.55
CA ALA A 266 2.38 10.99 23.75
C ALA A 266 1.20 11.45 24.64
N ASN A 267 1.49 12.16 25.74
CA ASN A 267 0.44 12.72 26.62
C ASN A 267 -0.42 13.76 25.84
N GLY A 268 0.18 14.56 24.96
CA GLY A 268 -0.54 15.50 24.09
C GLY A 268 -1.46 14.81 23.09
N GLU A 269 -1.14 13.59 22.68
CA GLU A 269 -2.00 12.71 21.85
C GLU A 269 -3.11 12.03 22.66
N GLY A 270 -3.07 12.11 23.99
CA GLY A 270 -3.99 11.42 24.89
C GLY A 270 -3.51 10.05 25.36
N ILE A 271 -2.25 9.69 25.06
CA ILE A 271 -1.62 8.43 25.50
C ILE A 271 -1.00 8.66 26.88
N LYS A 272 -1.49 7.93 27.89
CA LYS A 272 -0.96 8.04 29.25
C LYS A 272 0.44 7.42 29.36
N SER A 273 1.30 8.02 30.20
CA SER A 273 2.66 7.56 30.45
C SER A 273 2.75 6.08 30.85
N GLU A 274 1.71 5.55 31.52
CA GLU A 274 1.66 4.13 31.92
C GLU A 274 1.69 3.15 30.71
N TYR A 275 1.21 3.56 29.52
CA TYR A 275 1.16 2.73 28.33
C TYR A 275 2.43 2.77 27.48
N ILE A 276 3.37 3.66 27.83
CA ILE A 276 4.66 3.80 27.14
C ILE A 276 5.86 3.53 28.04
N GLN A 277 5.65 2.84 29.19
CA GLN A 277 6.76 2.48 30.09
C GLN A 277 7.77 1.55 29.43
N GLU A 278 7.33 0.73 28.49
CA GLU A 278 8.14 -0.06 27.57
C GLU A 278 7.72 0.24 26.14
N MET A 279 8.67 0.24 25.23
CA MET A 279 8.46 0.53 23.81
C MET A 279 9.45 -0.21 22.92
N ILE A 280 9.10 -0.36 21.65
CA ILE A 280 10.05 -0.78 20.62
C ILE A 280 10.57 0.48 19.91
N VAL A 281 11.87 0.66 19.90
CA VAL A 281 12.54 1.69 19.10
C VAL A 281 13.12 1.02 17.87
N GLY A 282 12.47 1.15 16.74
CA GLY A 282 12.82 0.43 15.51
C GLY A 282 14.24 0.75 15.03
N GLN A 283 14.66 2.01 15.14
CA GLN A 283 15.98 2.45 14.65
C GLN A 283 16.70 3.32 15.72
N PRO A 284 17.35 2.71 16.72
CA PRO A 284 18.04 3.47 17.79
C PRO A 284 19.09 4.46 17.28
N ALA A 285 19.83 4.12 16.22
CA ALA A 285 20.83 5.01 15.62
C ALA A 285 20.19 6.25 15.00
N PHE A 286 19.01 6.10 14.36
CA PHE A 286 18.24 7.24 13.87
C PHE A 286 17.80 8.13 15.03
N MET A 287 17.26 7.58 16.12
CA MET A 287 16.82 8.36 17.28
C MET A 287 17.98 9.12 17.93
N ALA A 288 19.18 8.53 18.02
CA ALA A 288 20.37 9.20 18.51
C ALA A 288 20.82 10.36 17.59
N GLY A 289 20.70 10.18 16.27
CA GLY A 289 20.96 11.25 15.31
C GLY A 289 19.90 12.35 15.37
N TYR A 290 18.63 11.98 15.48
CA TYR A 290 17.50 12.90 15.60
C TYR A 290 17.59 13.74 16.89
N ASP A 291 17.98 13.15 18.00
CA ASP A 291 18.22 13.86 19.26
C ASP A 291 19.24 15.00 19.09
N LYS A 292 20.36 14.71 18.41
CA LYS A 292 21.39 15.73 18.11
C LYS A 292 20.88 16.81 17.17
N ILE A 293 20.12 16.44 16.12
CA ILE A 293 19.49 17.41 15.21
C ILE A 293 18.54 18.32 15.98
N THR A 294 17.66 17.74 16.79
CA THR A 294 16.71 18.48 17.63
C THR A 294 17.42 19.42 18.61
N ALA A 295 18.53 18.98 19.23
CA ALA A 295 19.31 19.84 20.12
C ALA A 295 19.90 21.07 19.40
N ALA A 296 20.41 20.87 18.18
CA ALA A 296 21.09 21.90 17.39
C ALA A 296 20.14 22.88 16.69
N GLU A 297 18.87 22.51 16.49
CA GLU A 297 17.89 23.33 15.79
C GLU A 297 17.62 24.65 16.50
N ASP A 298 17.65 25.74 15.73
CA ASP A 298 17.20 27.06 16.19
C ASP A 298 15.66 27.20 16.14
N ALA A 299 15.14 28.21 16.82
CA ALA A 299 13.69 28.47 16.87
C ALA A 299 13.10 28.76 15.48
N GLU A 300 13.83 29.42 14.59
CA GLU A 300 13.36 29.76 13.25
C GLU A 300 13.27 28.50 12.35
N THR A 301 14.17 27.55 12.53
CA THR A 301 14.10 26.26 11.83
C THR A 301 12.91 25.45 12.34
N LEU A 302 12.77 25.30 13.66
CA LEU A 302 11.63 24.56 14.24
C LEU A 302 10.28 25.19 13.84
N LYS A 303 10.20 26.53 13.80
CA LYS A 303 9.02 27.25 13.32
C LYS A 303 8.67 26.87 11.88
N ALA A 304 9.66 26.90 10.98
CA ALA A 304 9.46 26.53 9.58
C ALA A 304 9.01 25.06 9.42
N LEU A 305 9.54 24.13 10.22
CA LEU A 305 9.15 22.72 10.22
C LEU A 305 7.71 22.53 10.71
N MET A 306 7.31 23.23 11.76
CA MET A 306 5.94 23.16 12.28
C MET A 306 4.93 23.71 11.26
N GLU A 307 5.24 24.87 10.64
CA GLU A 307 4.43 25.44 9.56
C GLU A 307 4.35 24.49 8.35
N TRP A 308 5.48 23.86 7.98
CA TRP A 308 5.50 22.85 6.91
C TRP A 308 4.61 21.64 7.23
N SER A 309 4.59 21.20 8.51
CA SER A 309 3.68 20.14 8.95
C SER A 309 2.21 20.53 8.81
N VAL A 310 1.85 21.79 9.14
CA VAL A 310 0.49 22.31 8.92
C VAL A 310 0.13 22.29 7.43
N ILE A 311 1.04 22.78 6.57
CA ILE A 311 0.88 22.82 5.12
C ILE A 311 0.67 21.39 4.58
N GLY A 312 1.57 20.48 4.90
CA GLY A 312 1.51 19.08 4.43
C GLY A 312 0.23 18.37 4.87
N SER A 313 -0.19 18.56 6.13
CA SER A 313 -1.37 17.87 6.69
C SER A 313 -2.71 18.44 6.23
N SER A 314 -2.74 19.65 5.65
CA SER A 314 -3.97 20.37 5.25
C SER A 314 -4.14 20.56 3.74
N SER A 315 -3.07 20.45 2.95
CA SER A 315 -3.06 20.79 1.51
C SER A 315 -4.13 20.09 0.67
N ALA A 316 -4.53 18.88 1.02
CA ALA A 316 -5.57 18.13 0.31
C ALA A 316 -7.01 18.59 0.63
N TYR A 317 -7.20 19.45 1.62
CA TYR A 317 -8.50 19.77 2.20
C TYR A 317 -8.89 21.24 2.11
N LEU A 318 -8.02 22.08 1.55
CA LEU A 318 -8.22 23.52 1.40
C LEU A 318 -8.57 23.88 -0.06
N THR A 319 -7.98 24.96 -0.59
CA THR A 319 -8.33 25.49 -1.91
C THR A 319 -7.87 24.60 -3.07
N ASP A 320 -8.50 24.78 -4.24
CA ASP A 320 -8.04 24.12 -5.46
C ASP A 320 -6.64 24.55 -5.86
N GLU A 321 -6.26 25.81 -5.68
CA GLU A 321 -4.91 26.29 -6.02
C GLU A 321 -3.83 25.56 -5.19
N ILE A 322 -4.07 25.36 -3.89
CA ILE A 322 -3.17 24.61 -3.01
C ILE A 322 -3.08 23.14 -3.46
N ARG A 323 -4.22 22.53 -3.77
CA ARG A 323 -4.31 21.16 -4.28
C ARG A 323 -3.59 21.01 -5.63
N GLU A 324 -3.75 21.95 -6.53
CA GLU A 324 -3.09 21.94 -7.85
C GLU A 324 -1.58 22.05 -7.72
N ALA A 325 -1.07 22.92 -6.84
CA ALA A 325 0.37 22.99 -6.57
C ALA A 325 0.92 21.68 -6.01
N ASN A 326 0.17 20.99 -5.15
CA ASN A 326 0.51 19.67 -4.65
C ASN A 326 0.51 18.64 -5.79
N PHE A 327 -0.52 18.64 -6.64
CA PHE A 327 -0.59 17.74 -7.80
C PHE A 327 0.52 17.99 -8.82
N ASP A 328 0.89 19.24 -9.08
CA ASP A 328 1.98 19.59 -10.00
C ASP A 328 3.32 18.97 -9.57
N PHE A 329 3.56 18.88 -8.27
CA PHE A 329 4.76 18.23 -7.77
C PHE A 329 4.61 16.71 -7.71
N PHE A 330 3.70 16.17 -6.88
CA PHE A 330 3.60 14.72 -6.67
C PHE A 330 3.00 13.97 -7.87
N GLY A 331 2.02 14.57 -8.52
CA GLY A 331 1.36 13.98 -9.68
C GLY A 331 2.19 14.10 -10.96
N LYS A 332 2.53 15.33 -11.36
CA LYS A 332 3.20 15.57 -12.65
C LYS A 332 4.72 15.36 -12.57
N THR A 333 5.37 15.92 -11.54
CA THR A 333 6.83 15.91 -11.47
C THR A 333 7.36 14.55 -11.04
N MET A 334 6.85 13.99 -9.95
CA MET A 334 7.33 12.71 -9.42
C MET A 334 6.80 11.50 -10.18
N SER A 335 5.49 11.42 -10.47
CA SER A 335 4.89 10.20 -11.04
C SER A 335 4.51 10.29 -12.52
N GLY A 336 4.54 11.48 -13.14
CA GLY A 336 4.31 11.66 -14.58
C GLY A 336 2.85 11.63 -14.99
N ARG A 337 1.91 11.83 -14.06
CA ARG A 337 0.49 12.04 -14.37
C ARG A 337 0.33 13.35 -15.16
N LYS A 338 -0.63 13.41 -16.07
CA LYS A 338 -0.92 14.62 -16.87
C LYS A 338 -2.06 15.44 -16.29
N GLU A 339 -3.02 14.77 -15.65
CA GLU A 339 -4.24 15.35 -15.08
C GLU A 339 -4.50 14.79 -13.68
N ASP A 340 -5.20 15.54 -12.84
CA ASP A 340 -5.70 15.01 -11.58
C ASP A 340 -7.02 14.25 -11.79
N HIS A 341 -7.37 13.44 -10.81
CA HIS A 341 -8.65 12.73 -10.83
C HIS A 341 -9.84 13.72 -10.77
N PRO A 342 -10.96 13.40 -11.42
CA PRO A 342 -12.15 14.24 -11.36
C PRO A 342 -12.66 14.40 -9.92
N LEU A 343 -13.33 15.51 -9.64
CA LEU A 343 -13.78 15.88 -8.30
C LEU A 343 -14.57 14.77 -7.58
N TRP A 344 -15.53 14.13 -8.28
CA TRP A 344 -16.33 13.06 -7.69
C TRP A 344 -15.45 11.91 -7.15
N LYS A 345 -14.41 11.57 -7.89
CA LYS A 345 -13.49 10.49 -7.51
C LYS A 345 -12.62 10.88 -6.33
N ARG A 346 -12.10 12.11 -6.33
CA ARG A 346 -11.35 12.66 -5.18
C ARG A 346 -12.23 12.70 -3.93
N ALA A 347 -13.47 13.17 -4.05
CA ALA A 347 -14.42 13.22 -2.96
C ALA A 347 -14.78 11.82 -2.42
N THR A 348 -15.02 10.86 -3.32
CA THR A 348 -15.24 9.46 -2.95
C THR A 348 -14.05 8.89 -2.17
N SER A 349 -12.82 9.13 -2.64
CA SER A 349 -11.60 8.68 -1.96
C SER A 349 -11.44 9.31 -0.58
N GLN A 350 -11.88 10.56 -0.37
CA GLN A 350 -11.86 11.20 0.94
C GLN A 350 -12.83 10.53 1.92
N VAL A 351 -14.05 10.19 1.50
CA VAL A 351 -15.01 9.45 2.34
C VAL A 351 -14.44 8.07 2.70
N ASP A 352 -13.88 7.37 1.73
CA ASP A 352 -13.27 6.05 1.92
C ASP A 352 -12.08 6.10 2.91
N ALA A 353 -11.21 7.09 2.79
CA ALA A 353 -10.08 7.28 3.70
C ALA A 353 -10.49 7.61 5.15
N GLN A 354 -11.62 8.30 5.35
CA GLN A 354 -12.04 8.73 6.68
C GLN A 354 -13.02 7.76 7.36
N MET A 355 -13.93 7.15 6.60
CA MET A 355 -15.00 6.27 7.09
C MET A 355 -15.15 5.01 6.23
N GLY A 356 -14.03 4.45 5.75
CA GLY A 356 -14.03 3.37 4.76
C GLY A 356 -14.75 2.11 5.21
N GLU A 357 -14.68 1.76 6.49
CA GLU A 357 -15.36 0.55 6.99
C GLU A 357 -16.88 0.75 7.07
N ALA A 358 -17.35 1.96 7.45
CA ALA A 358 -18.78 2.28 7.39
C ALA A 358 -19.32 2.19 5.96
N LEU A 359 -18.55 2.69 4.99
CA LEU A 359 -18.85 2.62 3.56
C LEU A 359 -18.78 1.18 3.06
N GLY A 360 -17.78 0.41 3.49
CA GLY A 360 -17.58 -1.00 3.17
C GLY A 360 -18.74 -1.89 3.58
N ARG A 361 -19.38 -1.61 4.71
CA ARG A 361 -20.58 -2.32 5.16
C ARG A 361 -21.72 -2.21 4.15
N ILE A 362 -21.96 -1.02 3.60
CA ILE A 362 -22.99 -0.79 2.57
C ILE A 362 -22.56 -1.44 1.26
N TYR A 363 -21.28 -1.32 0.89
CA TYR A 363 -20.71 -1.91 -0.32
C TYR A 363 -20.88 -3.44 -0.33
N CYS A 364 -20.50 -4.14 0.73
CA CYS A 364 -20.61 -5.59 0.80
C CYS A 364 -22.07 -6.07 0.72
N LYS A 365 -22.99 -5.39 1.40
CA LYS A 365 -24.42 -5.71 1.33
C LYS A 365 -24.97 -5.62 -0.10
N LYS A 366 -24.46 -4.68 -0.92
CA LYS A 366 -24.94 -4.47 -2.29
C LYS A 366 -24.21 -5.34 -3.33
N PHE A 367 -22.90 -5.60 -3.16
CA PHE A 367 -22.05 -6.06 -4.26
C PHE A 367 -21.26 -7.34 -3.97
N PHE A 368 -21.30 -7.89 -2.75
CA PHE A 368 -20.55 -9.10 -2.40
C PHE A 368 -21.49 -10.19 -1.87
N PRO A 369 -21.93 -11.15 -2.70
CA PRO A 369 -22.83 -12.21 -2.28
C PRO A 369 -22.11 -13.27 -1.44
N GLU A 370 -22.81 -13.88 -0.49
CA GLU A 370 -22.26 -14.93 0.39
C GLU A 370 -21.74 -16.15 -0.38
N SER A 371 -22.32 -16.45 -1.55
CA SER A 371 -21.84 -17.53 -2.42
C SER A 371 -20.41 -17.32 -2.87
N SER A 372 -19.98 -16.08 -3.16
CA SER A 372 -18.59 -15.78 -3.50
C SER A 372 -17.66 -16.02 -2.31
N LYS A 373 -18.07 -15.69 -1.09
CA LYS A 373 -17.31 -15.97 0.13
C LYS A 373 -17.04 -17.47 0.29
N LYS A 374 -18.08 -18.32 0.15
CA LYS A 374 -17.96 -19.79 0.24
C LYS A 374 -17.03 -20.39 -0.83
N MET A 375 -17.07 -19.87 -2.05
CA MET A 375 -16.15 -20.34 -3.10
C MET A 375 -14.70 -19.98 -2.74
N MET A 376 -14.47 -18.80 -2.20
CA MET A 376 -13.14 -18.35 -1.75
C MET A 376 -12.63 -19.18 -0.57
N GLU A 377 -13.47 -19.53 0.40
CA GLU A 377 -13.12 -20.43 1.51
C GLU A 377 -12.62 -21.79 0.98
N THR A 378 -13.28 -22.32 -0.06
CA THR A 378 -12.87 -23.56 -0.71
C THR A 378 -11.52 -23.42 -1.41
N LEU A 379 -11.29 -22.33 -2.15
CA LEU A 379 -10.01 -22.05 -2.80
C LEU A 379 -8.88 -21.94 -1.78
N VAL A 380 -9.05 -21.16 -0.73
CA VAL A 380 -8.06 -21.01 0.36
C VAL A 380 -7.71 -22.36 0.95
N LYS A 381 -8.70 -23.20 1.24
CA LYS A 381 -8.45 -24.56 1.78
C LYS A 381 -7.65 -25.43 0.83
N ASN A 382 -7.97 -25.39 -0.46
CA ASN A 382 -7.22 -26.16 -1.47
C ASN A 382 -5.76 -25.71 -1.57
N LEU A 383 -5.52 -24.39 -1.46
CA LEU A 383 -4.17 -23.84 -1.48
C LEU A 383 -3.40 -24.18 -0.19
N GLN A 384 -4.04 -24.19 0.98
CA GLN A 384 -3.41 -24.66 2.23
C GLN A 384 -2.93 -26.11 2.10
N VAL A 385 -3.78 -27.01 1.58
CA VAL A 385 -3.40 -28.41 1.32
C VAL A 385 -2.22 -28.46 0.35
N SER A 386 -2.28 -27.68 -0.71
CA SER A 386 -1.21 -27.64 -1.72
C SER A 386 0.12 -27.15 -1.16
N LEU A 387 0.11 -26.07 -0.34
CA LEU A 387 1.33 -25.57 0.29
C LEU A 387 1.93 -26.62 1.23
N GLY A 388 1.12 -27.34 2.01
CA GLY A 388 1.60 -28.47 2.82
C GLY A 388 2.31 -29.54 1.97
N GLN A 389 1.71 -29.95 0.84
CA GLN A 389 2.33 -30.90 -0.09
C GLN A 389 3.65 -30.37 -0.67
N ARG A 390 3.72 -29.07 -0.96
CA ARG A 390 4.95 -28.43 -1.47
C ARG A 390 6.05 -28.40 -0.40
N ILE A 391 5.72 -28.11 0.85
CA ILE A 391 6.65 -28.19 1.99
C ILE A 391 7.20 -29.63 2.12
N ASP A 392 6.33 -30.65 2.08
CA ASP A 392 6.75 -32.06 2.16
C ASP A 392 7.70 -32.46 1.03
N ALA A 393 7.48 -31.94 -0.17
CA ALA A 393 8.30 -32.24 -1.35
C ALA A 393 9.70 -31.62 -1.31
N GLN A 394 10.00 -30.65 -0.43
CA GLN A 394 11.32 -29.99 -0.38
C GLN A 394 12.40 -30.95 0.10
N LYS A 395 13.41 -31.18 -0.73
CA LYS A 395 14.53 -32.10 -0.41
C LYS A 395 15.60 -31.41 0.46
N TRP A 396 15.69 -30.11 0.42
CA TRP A 396 16.70 -29.33 1.14
C TRP A 396 16.29 -29.01 2.58
N MET A 397 15.01 -29.16 2.92
CA MET A 397 14.45 -28.84 4.23
C MET A 397 14.41 -30.09 5.12
N SER A 398 14.87 -29.99 6.35
CA SER A 398 14.82 -31.05 7.36
C SER A 398 13.40 -31.40 7.79
N ALA A 399 13.22 -32.59 8.36
CA ALA A 399 11.93 -33.03 8.91
C ALA A 399 11.45 -32.11 10.05
N GLU A 400 12.37 -31.59 10.86
CA GLU A 400 12.08 -30.66 11.97
C GLU A 400 11.49 -29.35 11.46
N THR A 401 12.13 -28.70 10.49
CA THR A 401 11.66 -27.46 9.89
C THR A 401 10.33 -27.67 9.13
N LYS A 402 10.17 -28.81 8.44
CA LYS A 402 8.89 -29.15 7.79
C LYS A 402 7.75 -29.27 8.80
N ALA A 403 7.96 -29.94 9.92
CA ALA A 403 6.95 -30.07 10.98
C ALA A 403 6.56 -28.70 11.57
N ALA A 404 7.53 -27.83 11.80
CA ALA A 404 7.28 -26.45 12.25
C ALA A 404 6.55 -25.62 11.19
N ALA A 405 6.88 -25.77 9.90
CA ALA A 405 6.19 -25.13 8.79
C ALA A 405 4.73 -25.56 8.68
N HIS A 406 4.43 -26.86 8.81
CA HIS A 406 3.06 -27.37 8.87
C HIS A 406 2.29 -26.78 10.06
N ASN A 407 2.87 -26.76 11.25
CA ASN A 407 2.24 -26.15 12.43
C ASN A 407 1.91 -24.66 12.18
N LYS A 408 2.76 -23.92 11.47
CA LYS A 408 2.50 -22.52 11.11
C LYS A 408 1.37 -22.39 10.08
N LEU A 409 1.39 -23.24 9.04
CA LEU A 409 0.34 -23.28 8.02
C LEU A 409 -1.04 -23.62 8.60
N ASP A 410 -1.11 -24.59 9.52
CA ASP A 410 -2.35 -25.01 10.18
C ASP A 410 -2.96 -23.91 11.05
N LYS A 411 -2.13 -22.97 11.55
CA LYS A 411 -2.55 -21.85 12.39
C LYS A 411 -2.85 -20.56 11.63
N PHE A 412 -2.82 -20.57 10.31
CA PHE A 412 -3.21 -19.40 9.54
C PHE A 412 -4.62 -18.93 9.91
N TYR A 413 -4.72 -17.66 10.30
CA TYR A 413 -6.01 -17.00 10.52
C TYR A 413 -6.50 -16.40 9.20
N VAL A 414 -7.63 -16.90 8.70
CA VAL A 414 -8.13 -16.57 7.36
C VAL A 414 -9.27 -15.56 7.46
N LYS A 415 -9.12 -14.43 6.77
CA LYS A 415 -10.11 -13.36 6.65
C LYS A 415 -10.58 -13.21 5.21
N ILE A 416 -11.88 -13.33 4.95
CA ILE A 416 -12.45 -13.27 3.59
C ILE A 416 -13.65 -12.32 3.56
N GLY A 417 -13.62 -11.38 2.63
CA GLY A 417 -14.71 -10.50 2.28
C GLY A 417 -14.82 -9.27 3.16
N TYR A 418 -15.22 -9.43 4.42
CA TYR A 418 -15.49 -8.34 5.36
C TYR A 418 -15.39 -8.79 6.81
N PRO A 419 -15.18 -7.84 7.78
CA PRO A 419 -15.05 -8.17 9.20
C PRO A 419 -16.37 -8.65 9.80
N ASN A 420 -16.27 -9.53 10.81
CA ASN A 420 -17.44 -9.99 11.58
C ASN A 420 -18.00 -8.88 12.51
N GLN A 421 -17.13 -8.01 13.01
CA GLN A 421 -17.49 -6.86 13.84
C GLN A 421 -17.10 -5.58 13.12
N TRP A 422 -18.05 -4.65 13.04
CA TRP A 422 -17.88 -3.37 12.38
C TRP A 422 -17.50 -2.28 13.37
N THR A 423 -16.64 -1.35 12.95
CA THR A 423 -16.30 -0.17 13.77
C THR A 423 -17.54 0.61 14.16
N ASP A 424 -17.66 0.93 15.46
CA ASP A 424 -18.70 1.80 15.98
C ASP A 424 -18.31 3.28 15.77
N TYR A 425 -19.00 3.95 14.87
CA TYR A 425 -18.82 5.37 14.57
C TYR A 425 -19.74 6.28 15.43
N SER A 426 -20.40 5.79 16.47
CA SER A 426 -21.34 6.60 17.28
C SER A 426 -20.68 7.85 17.87
N LYS A 427 -19.41 7.77 18.26
CA LYS A 427 -18.62 8.87 18.82
C LYS A 427 -18.07 9.86 17.78
N LEU A 428 -18.13 9.55 16.48
CA LEU A 428 -17.72 10.47 15.42
C LEU A 428 -18.85 11.46 15.16
N THR A 429 -18.55 12.76 15.13
CA THR A 429 -19.49 13.80 14.70
C THR A 429 -19.00 14.42 13.39
N ILE A 430 -19.85 14.46 12.38
CA ILE A 430 -19.67 15.23 11.15
C ILE A 430 -20.63 16.41 11.22
N ASP A 431 -20.08 17.63 11.20
CA ASP A 431 -20.80 18.89 11.33
C ASP A 431 -20.72 19.71 10.04
N PRO A 432 -21.81 19.78 9.25
CA PRO A 432 -21.82 20.52 7.99
C PRO A 432 -21.60 22.04 8.14
N SER A 433 -21.76 22.58 9.34
CA SER A 433 -21.51 24.02 9.60
C SER A 433 -20.01 24.35 9.65
N LYS A 434 -19.16 23.37 9.99
CA LYS A 434 -17.72 23.48 10.03
C LYS A 434 -17.10 23.28 8.64
N SER A 435 -15.87 23.75 8.46
CA SER A 435 -15.11 23.52 7.24
C SER A 435 -14.85 22.03 6.96
N PHE A 436 -14.50 21.71 5.71
CA PHE A 436 -14.11 20.36 5.34
C PHE A 436 -12.87 19.89 6.13
N TYR A 437 -11.87 20.76 6.30
CA TYR A 437 -10.66 20.46 7.09
C TYR A 437 -10.99 20.12 8.54
N GLU A 438 -11.86 20.89 9.22
CA GLU A 438 -12.26 20.60 10.61
C GLU A 438 -12.96 19.24 10.74
N ASN A 439 -13.79 18.84 9.77
CA ASN A 439 -14.41 17.53 9.74
C ASN A 439 -13.40 16.39 9.51
N VAL A 440 -12.35 16.61 8.70
CA VAL A 440 -11.23 15.68 8.56
C VAL A 440 -10.48 15.54 9.87
N MET A 441 -10.25 16.65 10.59
CA MET A 441 -9.61 16.61 11.91
C MET A 441 -10.46 15.88 12.95
N ALA A 442 -11.79 16.02 12.90
CA ALA A 442 -12.70 15.23 13.74
C ALA A 442 -12.58 13.71 13.46
N CYS A 443 -12.45 13.33 12.19
CA CYS A 443 -12.20 11.93 11.83
C CYS A 443 -10.82 11.43 12.31
N ARG A 444 -9.77 12.24 12.22
CA ARG A 444 -8.44 11.90 12.76
C ARG A 444 -8.48 11.72 14.27
N GLN A 445 -9.11 12.64 14.98
CA GLN A 445 -9.29 12.54 16.43
C GLN A 445 -10.07 11.27 16.83
N PHE A 446 -11.13 10.96 16.08
CA PHE A 446 -11.90 9.72 16.32
C PHE A 446 -11.02 8.48 16.16
N ARG A 447 -10.22 8.39 15.08
CA ARG A 447 -9.31 7.25 14.85
C ARG A 447 -8.24 7.13 15.93
N ASN A 448 -7.60 8.25 16.29
CA ASN A 448 -6.61 8.27 17.37
C ASN A 448 -7.20 7.78 18.69
N ASN A 449 -8.36 8.31 19.07
CA ASN A 449 -9.06 7.89 20.30
C ASN A 449 -9.45 6.40 20.27
N LYS A 450 -9.88 5.90 19.10
CA LYS A 450 -10.18 4.48 18.88
C LYS A 450 -8.93 3.63 19.05
N GLU A 451 -7.83 4.00 18.40
CA GLU A 451 -6.57 3.25 18.49
C GLU A 451 -6.07 3.17 19.93
N ILE A 452 -6.05 4.29 20.66
CA ILE A 452 -5.66 4.31 22.08
C ILE A 452 -6.56 3.41 22.89
N ALA A 453 -7.89 3.51 22.71
CA ALA A 453 -8.85 2.73 23.48
C ALA A 453 -8.77 1.22 23.20
N GLU A 454 -8.41 0.82 22.00
CA GLU A 454 -8.36 -0.57 21.58
C GLU A 454 -6.98 -1.22 21.79
N LYS A 455 -5.88 -0.43 21.77
CA LYS A 455 -4.51 -0.98 21.76
C LYS A 455 -3.69 -0.63 23.00
N ALA A 456 -3.85 0.57 23.60
CA ALA A 456 -3.01 1.00 24.71
C ALA A 456 -3.21 0.10 25.94
N GLY A 457 -2.17 -0.67 26.32
CA GLY A 457 -2.22 -1.62 27.41
C GLY A 457 -3.20 -2.79 27.21
N LYS A 458 -3.56 -3.09 25.95
CA LYS A 458 -4.55 -4.12 25.61
C LYS A 458 -3.92 -5.28 24.86
N PRO A 459 -4.54 -6.50 24.97
CA PRO A 459 -4.21 -7.61 24.08
C PRO A 459 -4.41 -7.26 22.61
N VAL A 460 -3.67 -7.96 21.74
CA VAL A 460 -3.84 -7.85 20.30
C VAL A 460 -5.20 -8.41 19.89
N ASN A 461 -5.95 -7.63 19.13
CA ASN A 461 -7.22 -8.07 18.54
C ASN A 461 -6.96 -8.71 17.18
N ARG A 462 -7.01 -10.04 17.09
CA ARG A 462 -6.83 -10.78 15.82
C ARG A 462 -7.97 -10.56 14.82
N ASP A 463 -9.12 -10.04 15.23
CA ASP A 463 -10.24 -9.73 14.32
C ASP A 463 -10.12 -8.35 13.67
N GLU A 464 -9.13 -7.52 14.04
CA GLU A 464 -8.87 -6.23 13.40
C GLU A 464 -8.49 -6.41 11.92
N TRP A 465 -9.11 -5.63 11.03
CA TRP A 465 -8.80 -5.60 9.61
C TRP A 465 -7.96 -4.38 9.27
N TYR A 466 -6.86 -4.58 8.54
CA TYR A 466 -5.96 -3.51 8.11
C TYR A 466 -6.32 -2.93 6.73
N MET A 467 -7.32 -3.51 6.07
CA MET A 467 -7.88 -3.02 4.81
C MET A 467 -9.39 -2.97 4.90
N THR A 468 -10.00 -1.97 4.22
CA THR A 468 -11.47 -1.91 4.12
C THR A 468 -11.98 -2.98 3.16
N PRO A 469 -13.24 -3.44 3.31
CA PRO A 469 -13.80 -4.48 2.44
C PRO A 469 -13.80 -4.19 0.95
N GLN A 470 -13.87 -2.91 0.55
CA GLN A 470 -13.87 -2.49 -0.85
C GLN A 470 -12.47 -2.35 -1.47
N THR A 471 -11.42 -2.54 -0.69
CA THR A 471 -10.03 -2.45 -1.15
C THR A 471 -9.72 -3.53 -2.18
N VAL A 472 -9.06 -3.15 -3.28
CA VAL A 472 -8.53 -4.08 -4.30
C VAL A 472 -7.10 -4.43 -3.94
N ASN A 473 -6.95 -5.26 -2.93
CA ASN A 473 -5.67 -5.80 -2.47
C ASN A 473 -5.91 -6.99 -1.53
N ALA A 474 -4.82 -7.62 -1.07
CA ALA A 474 -4.79 -8.64 -0.04
C ALA A 474 -3.58 -8.38 0.89
N TYR A 475 -3.45 -9.09 1.99
CA TYR A 475 -2.26 -9.00 2.83
C TYR A 475 -2.05 -10.26 3.68
N TYR A 476 -0.78 -10.50 4.04
CA TYR A 476 -0.35 -11.34 5.14
C TYR A 476 0.15 -10.46 6.30
N ASN A 477 -0.23 -10.80 7.54
CA ASN A 477 0.30 -10.17 8.75
C ASN A 477 1.07 -11.20 9.59
N PRO A 478 2.39 -11.06 9.75
CA PRO A 478 3.21 -12.05 10.45
C PRO A 478 2.90 -12.14 11.95
N THR A 479 2.55 -11.03 12.62
CA THR A 479 2.31 -10.99 14.07
C THR A 479 1.03 -11.65 14.51
N THR A 480 0.07 -11.80 13.62
CA THR A 480 -1.19 -12.53 13.84
C THR A 480 -1.26 -13.83 13.05
N ASN A 481 -0.25 -14.10 12.21
CA ASN A 481 -0.20 -15.23 11.28
C ASN A 481 -1.48 -15.32 10.44
N GLU A 482 -1.90 -14.21 9.83
CA GLU A 482 -3.18 -14.09 9.12
C GLU A 482 -3.01 -13.73 7.65
N ILE A 483 -3.93 -14.24 6.83
CA ILE A 483 -4.14 -13.86 5.43
C ILE A 483 -5.50 -13.22 5.27
N CYS A 484 -5.57 -12.12 4.54
CA CYS A 484 -6.80 -11.35 4.38
C CYS A 484 -7.10 -11.03 2.91
N PHE A 485 -8.33 -11.32 2.47
CA PHE A 485 -8.82 -11.09 1.13
C PHE A 485 -10.12 -10.26 1.17
N PRO A 486 -10.04 -8.92 1.07
CA PRO A 486 -11.20 -8.05 1.03
C PRO A 486 -12.15 -8.35 -0.14
N ALA A 487 -13.43 -8.10 0.01
CA ALA A 487 -14.44 -8.30 -1.03
C ALA A 487 -14.10 -7.57 -2.34
N GLY A 488 -13.37 -6.46 -2.24
CA GLY A 488 -12.99 -5.60 -3.37
C GLY A 488 -12.17 -6.31 -4.44
N ILE A 489 -11.26 -7.24 -4.06
CA ILE A 489 -10.42 -7.97 -5.01
C ILE A 489 -11.11 -9.24 -5.54
N LEU A 490 -12.13 -9.77 -4.85
CA LEU A 490 -12.80 -11.03 -5.17
C LEU A 490 -13.80 -10.89 -6.34
N GLN A 491 -13.34 -10.29 -7.44
CA GLN A 491 -14.10 -9.99 -8.63
C GLN A 491 -13.22 -10.09 -9.88
N TYR A 492 -13.83 -10.15 -11.07
CA TYR A 492 -13.09 -10.11 -12.35
C TYR A 492 -12.20 -8.84 -12.43
N PRO A 493 -10.94 -8.92 -12.86
CA PRO A 493 -10.28 -10.07 -13.51
C PRO A 493 -9.53 -11.03 -12.56
N PHE A 494 -9.68 -10.91 -11.25
CA PHE A 494 -9.01 -11.80 -10.29
C PHE A 494 -9.84 -13.06 -10.02
N PHE A 495 -11.16 -12.92 -9.89
CA PHE A 495 -12.07 -14.01 -9.62
C PHE A 495 -13.33 -13.89 -10.48
N ASP A 496 -13.73 -15.01 -11.10
CA ASP A 496 -15.00 -15.13 -11.79
C ASP A 496 -15.66 -16.48 -11.46
N ALA A 497 -16.78 -16.44 -10.75
CA ALA A 497 -17.55 -17.64 -10.39
C ALA A 497 -18.05 -18.45 -11.61
N LYS A 498 -18.00 -17.89 -12.81
CA LYS A 498 -18.43 -18.54 -14.05
C LYS A 498 -17.28 -19.02 -14.94
N ALA A 499 -16.05 -18.64 -14.61
CA ALA A 499 -14.85 -19.11 -15.29
C ALA A 499 -14.48 -20.52 -14.84
N ASP A 500 -13.61 -21.20 -15.62
CA ASP A 500 -13.10 -22.49 -15.21
C ASP A 500 -11.99 -22.37 -14.15
N GLU A 501 -11.62 -23.53 -13.57
CA GLU A 501 -10.61 -23.60 -12.51
C GLU A 501 -9.26 -23.07 -12.97
N ALA A 502 -8.86 -23.29 -14.23
CA ALA A 502 -7.58 -22.80 -14.74
C ALA A 502 -7.47 -21.27 -14.61
N PHE A 503 -8.56 -20.54 -14.90
CA PHE A 503 -8.60 -19.10 -14.74
C PHE A 503 -8.54 -18.68 -13.25
N ASN A 504 -9.41 -19.22 -12.41
CA ASN A 504 -9.50 -18.81 -11.02
C ASN A 504 -8.23 -19.17 -10.22
N TYR A 505 -7.65 -20.34 -10.44
CA TYR A 505 -6.37 -20.70 -9.82
C TYR A 505 -5.22 -19.87 -10.41
N GLY A 506 -5.19 -19.57 -11.71
CA GLY A 506 -4.18 -18.74 -12.34
C GLY A 506 -4.22 -17.27 -11.89
N ALA A 507 -5.41 -16.74 -11.59
CA ALA A 507 -5.60 -15.36 -11.14
C ALA A 507 -5.64 -15.26 -9.60
N ILE A 508 -6.83 -15.33 -8.97
CA ILE A 508 -6.96 -15.14 -7.53
C ILE A 508 -6.24 -16.25 -6.73
N GLY A 509 -6.15 -17.47 -7.28
CA GLY A 509 -5.42 -18.55 -6.62
C GLY A 509 -3.94 -18.23 -6.43
N VAL A 510 -3.28 -17.62 -7.42
CA VAL A 510 -1.89 -17.19 -7.26
C VAL A 510 -1.78 -16.05 -6.23
N VAL A 511 -2.73 -15.12 -6.17
CA VAL A 511 -2.77 -14.09 -5.12
C VAL A 511 -2.91 -14.71 -3.73
N ILE A 512 -3.79 -15.70 -3.57
CA ILE A 512 -3.95 -16.40 -2.29
C ILE A 512 -2.65 -17.13 -1.90
N GLY A 513 -2.04 -17.85 -2.85
CA GLY A 513 -0.76 -18.53 -2.65
C GLY A 513 0.38 -17.55 -2.32
N HIS A 514 0.39 -16.36 -2.93
CA HIS A 514 1.31 -15.27 -2.65
C HIS A 514 1.21 -14.84 -1.18
N GLU A 515 0.01 -14.53 -0.68
CA GLU A 515 -0.18 -14.15 0.72
C GLU A 515 0.20 -15.29 1.68
N MET A 516 -0.11 -16.54 1.35
CA MET A 516 0.33 -17.69 2.15
C MET A 516 1.87 -17.81 2.18
N THR A 517 2.52 -17.55 1.04
CA THR A 517 3.98 -17.64 0.93
C THR A 517 4.68 -16.55 1.72
N HIS A 518 4.07 -15.37 1.93
CA HIS A 518 4.61 -14.37 2.83
C HIS A 518 4.81 -14.88 4.26
N GLY A 519 4.08 -15.89 4.71
CA GLY A 519 4.36 -16.58 5.97
C GLY A 519 5.73 -17.28 6.00
N PHE A 520 6.35 -17.50 4.85
CA PHE A 520 7.55 -18.29 4.65
C PHE A 520 8.62 -17.58 3.79
N ASP A 521 8.43 -16.30 3.45
CA ASP A 521 9.43 -15.49 2.74
C ASP A 521 10.60 -15.09 3.66
N ASP A 522 11.49 -14.21 3.20
CA ASP A 522 12.66 -13.77 3.94
C ASP A 522 12.36 -13.07 5.27
N GLN A 523 11.19 -12.44 5.39
CA GLN A 523 10.71 -11.81 6.62
C GLN A 523 9.77 -12.74 7.40
N GLY A 524 8.73 -13.26 6.76
CA GLY A 524 7.70 -14.07 7.42
C GLY A 524 8.23 -15.36 8.04
N ARG A 525 9.28 -15.98 7.45
CA ARG A 525 9.93 -17.15 8.02
C ARG A 525 10.55 -16.92 9.41
N GLN A 526 10.79 -15.66 9.78
CA GLN A 526 11.35 -15.30 11.08
C GLN A 526 10.30 -15.26 12.20
N TYR A 527 9.02 -15.41 11.86
CA TYR A 527 7.91 -15.45 12.82
C TYR A 527 7.38 -16.88 12.97
N ASP A 528 7.22 -17.31 14.22
CA ASP A 528 6.70 -18.64 14.53
C ASP A 528 5.20 -18.79 14.22
N ALA A 529 4.65 -19.98 14.46
CA ALA A 529 3.25 -20.32 14.22
C ALA A 529 2.24 -19.48 15.05
N SER A 530 2.70 -18.84 16.11
CA SER A 530 1.88 -17.95 16.94
C SER A 530 2.04 -16.47 16.54
N GLY A 531 2.97 -16.17 15.63
CA GLY A 531 3.29 -14.82 15.17
C GLY A 531 4.45 -14.16 15.92
N ASN A 532 5.10 -14.83 16.86
CA ASN A 532 6.26 -14.25 17.54
C ASN A 532 7.49 -14.23 16.63
N LEU A 533 8.24 -13.13 16.68
CA LEU A 533 9.56 -12.97 16.05
C LEU A 533 10.57 -13.90 16.74
N LYS A 534 10.60 -15.13 16.31
CA LYS A 534 11.37 -16.22 16.89
C LYS A 534 11.84 -17.15 15.80
N ASP A 535 13.15 -17.37 15.73
CA ASP A 535 13.72 -18.36 14.83
C ASP A 535 13.26 -19.78 15.21
N TRP A 536 12.70 -20.48 14.23
CA TRP A 536 12.19 -21.85 14.36
C TRP A 536 12.79 -22.80 13.32
N TRP A 537 13.72 -22.29 12.51
CA TRP A 537 14.44 -23.03 11.49
C TRP A 537 15.68 -23.70 12.09
N THR A 538 16.08 -24.86 11.57
CA THR A 538 17.44 -25.33 11.85
C THR A 538 18.45 -24.41 11.17
N ALA A 539 19.66 -24.31 11.74
CA ALA A 539 20.71 -23.46 11.16
C ALA A 539 21.04 -23.82 9.70
N ALA A 540 21.05 -25.12 9.40
CA ALA A 540 21.31 -25.63 8.05
C ALA A 540 20.18 -25.26 7.06
N ASP A 541 18.93 -25.35 7.48
CA ASP A 541 17.79 -24.97 6.65
C ASP A 541 17.72 -23.46 6.44
N ALA A 542 18.04 -22.67 7.47
CA ALA A 542 18.15 -21.21 7.36
C ALA A 542 19.24 -20.80 6.35
N GLU A 543 20.41 -21.43 6.39
CA GLU A 543 21.48 -21.23 5.40
C GLU A 543 21.03 -21.65 3.99
N GLY A 544 20.38 -22.81 3.90
CA GLY A 544 19.82 -23.32 2.63
C GLY A 544 18.78 -22.38 2.02
N PHE A 545 17.91 -21.77 2.84
CA PHE A 545 16.96 -20.74 2.42
C PHE A 545 17.70 -19.48 1.95
N ASN A 546 18.61 -18.95 2.75
CA ASN A 546 19.32 -17.70 2.45
C ASN A 546 20.09 -17.81 1.12
N LYS A 547 20.76 -18.93 0.86
CA LYS A 547 21.47 -19.16 -0.42
C LYS A 547 20.52 -19.06 -1.64
N ARG A 548 19.32 -19.58 -1.52
CA ARG A 548 18.30 -19.52 -2.59
C ARG A 548 17.72 -18.12 -2.75
N ALA A 549 17.41 -17.48 -1.62
CA ALA A 549 16.91 -16.12 -1.57
C ALA A 549 17.92 -15.13 -2.16
N ASP A 550 19.21 -15.27 -1.82
CA ASP A 550 20.30 -14.44 -2.35
C ASP A 550 20.43 -14.59 -3.88
N MET A 551 20.43 -15.82 -4.38
CA MET A 551 20.44 -16.08 -5.83
C MET A 551 19.26 -15.35 -6.53
N TYR A 552 18.08 -15.43 -5.94
CA TYR A 552 16.88 -14.81 -6.54
C TYR A 552 16.90 -13.30 -6.44
N ALA A 553 17.38 -12.73 -5.34
CA ALA A 553 17.60 -11.29 -5.21
C ALA A 553 18.61 -10.76 -6.22
N ASP A 554 19.70 -11.50 -6.46
CA ASP A 554 20.73 -11.13 -7.44
C ASP A 554 20.19 -11.24 -8.87
N PHE A 555 19.39 -12.27 -9.18
CA PHE A 555 18.70 -12.38 -10.46
C PHE A 555 17.84 -11.12 -10.73
N PHE A 556 16.98 -10.73 -9.80
CA PHE A 556 16.15 -9.53 -9.97
C PHE A 556 16.97 -8.23 -10.01
N SER A 557 18.06 -8.13 -9.26
CA SER A 557 18.95 -6.94 -9.26
C SER A 557 19.64 -6.72 -10.60
N ASN A 558 19.80 -7.78 -11.41
CA ASN A 558 20.38 -7.70 -12.76
C ASN A 558 19.36 -7.31 -13.85
N ILE A 559 18.08 -7.23 -13.52
CA ILE A 559 17.03 -6.84 -14.46
C ILE A 559 17.12 -5.33 -14.71
N LYS A 560 17.30 -4.95 -15.98
CA LYS A 560 17.20 -3.55 -16.40
C LYS A 560 15.72 -3.19 -16.60
N VAL A 561 15.21 -2.33 -15.74
CA VAL A 561 13.84 -1.79 -15.84
C VAL A 561 13.78 -0.56 -16.76
N LEU A 562 14.89 0.18 -16.85
CA LEU A 562 15.16 1.25 -17.81
C LEU A 562 16.61 1.12 -18.31
N PRO A 563 16.99 1.77 -19.42
CA PRO A 563 18.37 1.66 -19.94
C PRO A 563 19.46 2.02 -18.92
N ASP A 564 19.16 2.95 -18.00
CA ASP A 564 20.04 3.49 -16.97
C ASP A 564 19.66 3.05 -15.54
N LEU A 565 18.66 2.16 -15.36
CA LEU A 565 18.15 1.78 -14.05
C LEU A 565 17.89 0.28 -13.96
N ASN A 566 18.50 -0.34 -12.97
CA ASN A 566 18.19 -1.73 -12.59
C ASN A 566 17.07 -1.78 -11.55
N ALA A 567 16.39 -2.93 -11.44
CA ALA A 567 15.52 -3.25 -10.32
C ALA A 567 16.33 -3.34 -9.01
N ASN A 568 15.67 -3.19 -7.88
CA ASN A 568 16.27 -3.44 -6.57
C ASN A 568 15.82 -4.80 -6.03
N GLY A 569 16.49 -5.86 -6.46
CA GLY A 569 16.10 -7.25 -6.13
C GLY A 569 16.15 -7.55 -4.63
N ARG A 570 17.04 -6.91 -3.87
CA ARG A 570 17.08 -7.04 -2.41
C ARG A 570 15.86 -6.40 -1.74
N PHE A 571 15.42 -5.25 -2.23
CA PHE A 571 14.24 -4.57 -1.71
C PHE A 571 12.95 -5.33 -2.06
N THR A 572 12.90 -5.93 -3.26
CA THR A 572 11.70 -6.66 -3.74
C THR A 572 11.71 -8.15 -3.41
N LEU A 573 12.69 -8.63 -2.64
CA LEU A 573 12.92 -10.07 -2.43
C LEU A 573 11.68 -10.81 -1.90
N GLY A 574 11.06 -10.34 -0.82
CA GLY A 574 9.91 -11.01 -0.22
C GLY A 574 8.73 -11.13 -1.20
N GLU A 575 8.46 -10.05 -1.93
CA GLU A 575 7.41 -10.02 -2.95
C GLU A 575 7.71 -11.00 -4.11
N ASN A 576 8.97 -11.05 -4.54
CA ASN A 576 9.38 -11.96 -5.60
C ASN A 576 9.31 -13.43 -5.15
N LEU A 577 9.69 -13.71 -3.89
CA LEU A 577 9.54 -15.05 -3.29
C LEU A 577 8.07 -15.44 -3.15
N ALA A 578 7.21 -14.51 -2.75
CA ALA A 578 5.79 -14.71 -2.63
C ALA A 578 5.11 -14.98 -3.99
N ASP A 579 5.53 -14.27 -5.06
CA ASP A 579 5.07 -14.56 -6.43
C ASP A 579 5.47 -15.95 -6.90
N HIS A 580 6.73 -16.34 -6.69
CA HIS A 580 7.21 -17.67 -7.05
C HIS A 580 6.44 -18.75 -6.29
N GLY A 581 6.32 -18.64 -4.96
CA GLY A 581 5.59 -19.59 -4.13
C GLY A 581 4.10 -19.62 -4.48
N GLY A 582 3.49 -18.45 -4.72
CA GLY A 582 2.10 -18.34 -5.16
C GLY A 582 1.82 -19.10 -6.45
N LEU A 583 2.70 -18.98 -7.45
CA LEU A 583 2.62 -19.73 -8.70
C LEU A 583 2.72 -21.24 -8.46
N MET A 584 3.72 -21.70 -7.70
CA MET A 584 3.95 -23.13 -7.43
C MET A 584 2.80 -23.75 -6.65
N VAL A 585 2.35 -23.08 -5.57
CA VAL A 585 1.27 -23.54 -4.70
C VAL A 585 -0.07 -23.58 -5.45
N SER A 586 -0.38 -22.50 -6.20
CA SER A 586 -1.65 -22.43 -6.92
C SER A 586 -1.70 -23.38 -8.09
N PHE A 587 -0.60 -23.57 -8.83
CA PHE A 587 -0.56 -24.57 -9.92
C PHE A 587 -0.75 -26.00 -9.39
N ASN A 588 -0.10 -26.36 -8.28
CA ASN A 588 -0.30 -27.67 -7.66
C ASN A 588 -1.76 -27.86 -7.16
N ALA A 589 -2.34 -26.82 -6.54
CA ALA A 589 -3.75 -26.85 -6.12
C ALA A 589 -4.70 -27.00 -7.32
N PHE A 590 -4.42 -26.32 -8.42
CA PHE A 590 -5.15 -26.45 -9.68
C PHE A 590 -5.10 -27.89 -10.23
N LYS A 591 -3.92 -28.51 -10.26
CA LYS A 591 -3.76 -29.91 -10.71
C LYS A 591 -4.52 -30.87 -9.78
N ASN A 592 -4.47 -30.67 -8.46
CA ASN A 592 -5.23 -31.46 -7.49
C ASN A 592 -6.75 -31.34 -7.71
N ALA A 593 -7.25 -30.12 -7.87
CA ALA A 593 -8.68 -29.84 -8.07
C ALA A 593 -9.24 -30.47 -9.36
N THR A 594 -8.42 -30.56 -10.40
CA THR A 594 -8.82 -31.06 -11.73
C THR A 594 -8.41 -32.51 -12.01
N ALA A 595 -7.71 -33.18 -11.08
CA ALA A 595 -7.18 -34.55 -11.28
C ALA A 595 -8.27 -35.55 -11.66
N LYS A 596 -9.43 -35.50 -10.98
CA LYS A 596 -10.56 -36.41 -11.25
C LYS A 596 -11.39 -36.05 -12.47
N LYS A 597 -11.33 -34.79 -12.90
CA LYS A 597 -12.06 -34.25 -14.05
C LYS A 597 -11.19 -33.24 -14.79
N PRO A 598 -10.24 -33.74 -15.60
CA PRO A 598 -9.36 -32.88 -16.37
C PRO A 598 -10.11 -31.90 -17.27
N LEU A 599 -9.64 -30.66 -17.31
CA LEU A 599 -10.24 -29.63 -18.14
C LEU A 599 -9.86 -29.84 -19.61
N LYS A 600 -10.84 -29.67 -20.49
CA LYS A 600 -10.63 -29.70 -21.93
C LYS A 600 -9.92 -28.44 -22.41
N ASN A 601 -9.27 -28.52 -23.58
CA ASN A 601 -8.78 -27.34 -24.28
C ASN A 601 -9.96 -26.40 -24.60
N LYS A 602 -9.73 -25.10 -24.39
CA LYS A 602 -10.68 -24.02 -24.70
C LYS A 602 -9.90 -22.85 -25.30
N ASP A 603 -10.55 -22.10 -26.20
CA ASP A 603 -10.00 -20.89 -26.79
C ASP A 603 -8.62 -21.06 -27.46
N GLY A 604 -8.31 -22.29 -27.89
CA GLY A 604 -7.05 -22.66 -28.50
C GLY A 604 -5.92 -22.95 -27.52
N PHE A 605 -6.19 -23.01 -26.23
CA PHE A 605 -5.21 -23.23 -25.17
C PHE A 605 -5.53 -24.46 -24.31
N THR A 606 -4.47 -25.15 -23.85
CA THR A 606 -4.59 -26.18 -22.82
C THR A 606 -5.00 -25.55 -21.48
N ALA A 607 -5.40 -26.36 -20.53
CA ALA A 607 -5.74 -25.86 -19.20
C ALA A 607 -4.54 -25.22 -18.51
N ASP A 608 -3.35 -25.82 -18.63
CA ASP A 608 -2.10 -25.29 -18.05
C ASP A 608 -1.70 -23.94 -18.69
N GLN A 609 -1.83 -23.83 -20.02
CA GLN A 609 -1.61 -22.55 -20.70
C GLN A 609 -2.57 -21.46 -20.21
N ARG A 610 -3.86 -21.80 -20.03
CA ARG A 610 -4.85 -20.82 -19.51
C ARG A 610 -4.54 -20.37 -18.09
N PHE A 611 -4.00 -21.24 -17.24
CA PHE A 611 -3.54 -20.88 -15.91
C PHE A 611 -2.48 -19.75 -15.97
N PHE A 612 -1.42 -19.94 -16.76
CA PHE A 612 -0.36 -18.96 -16.88
C PHE A 612 -0.81 -17.66 -17.59
N LEU A 613 -1.71 -17.77 -18.56
CA LEU A 613 -2.30 -16.60 -19.21
C LEU A 613 -3.18 -15.79 -18.25
N ALA A 614 -3.93 -16.45 -17.38
CA ALA A 614 -4.72 -15.78 -16.33
C ALA A 614 -3.79 -15.06 -15.33
N TYR A 615 -2.71 -15.72 -14.92
CA TYR A 615 -1.68 -15.11 -14.06
C TYR A 615 -1.09 -13.84 -14.69
N ALA A 616 -0.59 -13.93 -15.92
CA ALA A 616 -0.01 -12.77 -16.57
C ALA A 616 -1.04 -11.65 -16.77
N GLY A 617 -2.29 -12.00 -17.03
CA GLY A 617 -3.39 -11.06 -17.23
C GLY A 617 -3.65 -10.14 -16.02
N VAL A 618 -3.44 -10.62 -14.77
CA VAL A 618 -3.61 -9.79 -13.56
C VAL A 618 -2.52 -8.72 -13.42
N TRP A 619 -1.37 -8.90 -14.08
CA TRP A 619 -0.25 -7.96 -14.05
C TRP A 619 -0.17 -7.04 -15.27
N GLY A 620 -1.07 -7.19 -16.25
CA GLY A 620 -1.13 -6.33 -17.44
C GLY A 620 -1.28 -4.85 -17.04
N GLN A 621 -0.35 -3.98 -17.51
CA GLN A 621 -0.37 -2.55 -17.18
C GLN A 621 0.41 -1.70 -18.19
N ASN A 622 0.04 -0.41 -18.24
CA ASN A 622 0.82 0.68 -18.79
C ASN A 622 1.33 1.58 -17.66
N ILE A 623 2.54 2.12 -17.76
CA ILE A 623 3.21 2.87 -16.69
C ILE A 623 4.13 3.95 -17.27
N THR A 624 4.25 5.12 -16.59
CA THR A 624 5.20 6.16 -16.97
C THR A 624 6.62 5.83 -16.52
N GLU A 625 7.63 6.35 -17.23
CA GLU A 625 9.03 6.22 -16.81
C GLU A 625 9.27 6.83 -15.43
N LYS A 626 8.66 7.98 -15.12
CA LYS A 626 8.77 8.62 -13.80
C LYS A 626 8.25 7.72 -12.69
N GLU A 627 7.13 7.05 -12.92
CA GLU A 627 6.58 6.11 -11.95
C GLU A 627 7.43 4.85 -11.80
N ILE A 628 8.06 4.35 -12.86
CA ILE A 628 9.06 3.27 -12.77
C ILE A 628 10.18 3.68 -11.82
N ARG A 629 10.77 4.87 -12.00
CA ARG A 629 11.85 5.39 -11.15
C ARG A 629 11.41 5.59 -9.70
N ASN A 630 10.18 6.08 -9.50
CA ASN A 630 9.59 6.22 -8.16
C ASN A 630 9.42 4.87 -7.47
N ARG A 631 8.86 3.88 -8.17
CA ARG A 631 8.59 2.55 -7.60
C ARG A 631 9.87 1.79 -7.23
N VAL A 632 10.90 1.85 -8.05
CA VAL A 632 12.19 1.20 -7.72
C VAL A 632 12.78 1.70 -6.40
N LYS A 633 12.48 2.96 -6.00
CA LYS A 633 12.97 3.55 -4.74
C LYS A 633 12.02 3.33 -3.55
N ASN A 634 10.72 3.27 -3.79
CA ASN A 634 9.72 3.37 -2.71
C ASN A 634 8.80 2.15 -2.57
N ASP A 635 8.68 1.28 -3.59
CA ASP A 635 7.74 0.17 -3.63
C ASP A 635 8.47 -1.18 -3.53
N PRO A 636 8.13 -2.04 -2.57
CA PRO A 636 8.76 -3.36 -2.42
C PRO A 636 8.37 -4.36 -3.51
N HIS A 637 7.39 -4.04 -4.38
CA HIS A 637 6.96 -4.92 -5.46
C HIS A 637 7.77 -4.67 -6.74
N ALA A 638 8.13 -5.74 -7.42
CA ALA A 638 8.63 -5.65 -8.79
C ALA A 638 7.56 -5.06 -9.72
N LEU A 639 7.99 -4.46 -10.85
CA LEU A 639 7.05 -3.96 -11.87
C LEU A 639 6.27 -5.12 -12.48
N GLY A 640 5.02 -4.89 -12.92
CA GLY A 640 4.12 -5.94 -13.43
C GLY A 640 4.74 -6.85 -14.48
N LYS A 641 5.53 -6.30 -15.44
CA LYS A 641 6.28 -7.10 -16.40
C LYS A 641 7.20 -8.11 -15.70
N TRP A 642 7.90 -7.70 -14.67
CA TRP A 642 8.90 -8.53 -14.01
C TRP A 642 8.33 -9.47 -12.95
N ARG A 643 7.12 -9.20 -12.47
CA ARG A 643 6.34 -10.20 -11.71
C ARG A 643 5.96 -11.40 -12.59
N VAL A 644 5.86 -11.20 -13.91
CA VAL A 644 5.61 -12.27 -14.90
C VAL A 644 6.92 -12.81 -15.46
N ASP A 645 7.67 -12.01 -16.20
CA ASP A 645 8.87 -12.45 -16.93
C ASP A 645 10.07 -12.73 -16.01
N GLY A 646 10.06 -12.25 -14.78
CA GLY A 646 11.04 -12.58 -13.76
C GLY A 646 10.70 -13.87 -12.98
N ALA A 647 9.41 -14.18 -12.77
CA ALA A 647 9.00 -15.35 -12.00
C ALA A 647 8.89 -16.62 -12.86
N LEU A 648 8.26 -16.55 -14.05
CA LEU A 648 7.98 -17.72 -14.90
C LEU A 648 9.22 -18.49 -15.34
N PRO A 649 10.38 -17.89 -15.64
CA PRO A 649 11.59 -18.63 -15.95
C PRO A 649 12.07 -19.61 -14.88
N HIS A 650 11.56 -19.50 -13.67
CA HIS A 650 11.85 -20.41 -12.55
C HIS A 650 10.78 -21.50 -12.33
N ILE A 651 9.75 -21.60 -13.21
CA ILE A 651 8.60 -22.51 -13.07
C ILE A 651 8.63 -23.60 -14.14
N ASP A 652 9.04 -24.82 -13.80
CA ASP A 652 9.15 -25.95 -14.74
C ASP A 652 7.87 -26.19 -15.55
N ALA A 653 6.70 -26.13 -14.91
CA ALA A 653 5.41 -26.33 -15.57
C ALA A 653 5.10 -25.30 -16.67
N TRP A 654 5.65 -24.07 -16.58
CA TRP A 654 5.54 -23.08 -17.63
C TRP A 654 6.37 -23.48 -18.86
N TYR A 655 7.56 -24.06 -18.66
CA TYR A 655 8.37 -24.59 -19.76
C TYR A 655 7.62 -25.68 -20.53
N GLU A 656 6.99 -26.59 -19.80
CA GLU A 656 6.19 -27.68 -20.40
C GLU A 656 4.98 -27.13 -21.15
N ALA A 657 4.26 -26.17 -20.57
CA ALA A 657 3.05 -25.60 -21.16
C ALA A 657 3.32 -24.85 -22.46
N PHE A 658 4.45 -24.14 -22.58
CA PHE A 658 4.78 -23.29 -23.72
C PHE A 658 5.95 -23.78 -24.57
N GLY A 659 6.52 -24.95 -24.27
CA GLY A 659 7.59 -25.56 -25.05
C GLY A 659 8.90 -24.76 -25.04
N VAL A 660 9.20 -24.09 -23.93
CA VAL A 660 10.40 -23.25 -23.76
C VAL A 660 11.64 -24.13 -23.70
N LYS A 661 12.67 -23.76 -24.44
CA LYS A 661 13.89 -24.56 -24.60
C LYS A 661 15.13 -23.68 -24.70
N GLN A 662 16.29 -24.29 -24.58
CA GLN A 662 17.57 -23.61 -24.75
C GLN A 662 17.63 -22.83 -26.07
N GLY A 663 18.04 -21.57 -25.98
CA GLY A 663 18.06 -20.60 -27.09
C GLY A 663 16.88 -19.62 -27.10
N ASP A 664 15.81 -19.87 -26.34
CA ASP A 664 14.75 -18.91 -26.11
C ASP A 664 15.21 -17.84 -25.08
N LYS A 665 14.72 -16.60 -25.19
CA LYS A 665 15.22 -15.48 -24.36
C LYS A 665 14.91 -15.62 -22.87
N MET A 666 13.78 -16.24 -22.54
CA MET A 666 13.37 -16.46 -21.15
C MET A 666 13.87 -17.82 -20.61
N PHE A 667 14.72 -18.55 -21.34
CA PHE A 667 15.26 -19.82 -20.87
C PHE A 667 16.32 -19.61 -19.79
N ILE A 668 16.16 -20.31 -18.66
CA ILE A 668 17.16 -20.44 -17.59
C ILE A 668 17.48 -21.93 -17.43
N PRO A 669 18.77 -22.33 -17.36
CA PRO A 669 19.14 -23.72 -17.06
C PRO A 669 18.50 -24.23 -15.77
N LYS A 670 18.10 -25.49 -15.75
CA LYS A 670 17.35 -26.04 -14.60
C LYS A 670 18.07 -25.89 -13.26
N ASN A 671 19.37 -26.03 -13.24
CA ASN A 671 20.22 -25.87 -12.06
C ASN A 671 20.36 -24.41 -11.57
N GLU A 672 19.88 -23.44 -12.36
CA GLU A 672 19.89 -22.01 -12.04
C GLU A 672 18.47 -21.50 -11.69
N ARG A 673 17.45 -22.38 -11.76
CA ARG A 673 16.08 -22.03 -11.37
C ARG A 673 15.95 -22.04 -9.85
N LEU A 674 15.10 -21.17 -9.34
CA LEU A 674 14.76 -21.17 -7.92
C LEU A 674 13.99 -22.47 -7.57
N GLU A 675 14.48 -23.20 -6.58
CA GLU A 675 13.81 -24.36 -5.96
C GLU A 675 13.58 -24.03 -4.48
N LEU A 676 12.45 -23.37 -4.17
CA LEU A 676 12.19 -22.97 -2.79
C LEU A 676 10.88 -23.57 -2.23
N TRP A 677 9.80 -23.57 -3.01
CA TRP A 677 8.49 -24.12 -2.61
C TRP A 677 7.92 -25.12 -3.63
#